data_6910331378f5f7d5f32c376333c0eb92
#
_entry.id   6910331378f5f7d5f32c376333c0eb92
#
_cell.length_a   1.000
_cell.length_b   1.000
_cell.length_c   1.000
_cell.angle_alpha   90.00
_cell.angle_beta   90.00
_cell.angle_gamma   90.00
#
_symmetry.space_group_name_H-M   'P 1'
#
loop_
_entity.id
_entity.type
_entity.pdbx_description
1 polymer ?
#
loop_
_entity_poly.entity_id
_entity_poly.type
_entity_poly.pdbx_seq_one_letter_code
_entity_poly.pdbx_strand_id
1 'polypeptide(L)'
;MKRLSILLITIIIPVFASAQRIIGELESNTDMMLVPGDSTSEKDSKDKTIVPAEVFAWTIDKTYGNRTLTYVDTLQHQFQNANLSEGINGHYSHLGNLGSPRINRIFLERQDNDEFIFLRPFDQFYLQADQFRFYNTKSPFLNATYNTCGSKTTGDEHIKVVYTQNAGKRINIGGLFDYMYGQGYYNSQSTSYMGANGWASYLGDKYDFHFFYSHNYMKLAENGGITDENYITHPENMKQNFEADDIPVWLSSTWSKQEHDVVHFNHRYNIGFYRTEGDSTNMKDVFVPVTSIFHTFSLRYLRRGYIAYNTPQNYHTHDYLPSDSTNDRTKNFVMRNTVGLSLREGFNKYAAAGINAYIAFEYQNFEQLDSIKSAIGYSSRLMNNKVSENNIAVGGQLIRTQGKMVHYNVNGEFTFAGERSGDFFVEGHGELNLPIWGDTAQVVMNAFIKNQKPSYYIRHYHSRHAWWNHDFDKEWRTRLEGQISFPKTNTKLTVGVENIKNYCYFENTGVAYSTSTGSGYSNNVTPRQHTGNIQVISANLRQDFKFGIFHFDNDVTYQKSTKSDLIPLPTLSLYTNLYIEFRIAKVLNCELGGDMKYFTEYEAPDYSPVISQFMLQNANNRKKVGNYPLISIYANFDLKRTRFYVQYYHINQSDGRYLWLPGYPMNPGGLHFGISWNFYD
;
A
#
# COMPACT_ATOMS: atom_id res chain seq x y z
N MET A 1 25.32 -3.96 15.21
CA MET A 1 23.90 -3.75 15.45
C MET A 1 23.51 -3.51 16.90
N LYS A 2 23.96 -4.30 17.90
CA LYS A 2 23.66 -4.03 19.34
C LYS A 2 24.09 -2.64 19.87
N ARG A 3 25.10 -1.98 19.28
CA ARG A 3 25.54 -0.64 19.71
C ARG A 3 24.70 0.50 19.13
N LEU A 4 23.99 0.28 18.01
CA LEU A 4 23.13 1.28 17.39
C LEU A 4 21.78 1.40 18.12
N SER A 5 21.25 0.28 18.63
CA SER A 5 20.00 0.25 19.40
C SER A 5 20.13 0.98 20.75
N ILE A 6 21.30 0.90 21.39
CA ILE A 6 21.58 1.60 22.64
C ILE A 6 21.76 3.11 22.39
N LEU A 7 22.32 3.50 21.24
CA LEU A 7 22.50 4.92 20.88
C LEU A 7 21.15 5.59 20.57
N LEU A 8 20.21 4.88 19.93
CA LEU A 8 18.86 5.40 19.67
C LEU A 8 18.07 5.62 20.97
N ILE A 9 18.17 4.69 21.92
CA ILE A 9 17.51 4.80 23.23
C ILE A 9 18.11 5.96 24.04
N THR A 10 19.43 6.19 23.96
CA THR A 10 20.08 7.30 24.69
C THR A 10 19.83 8.69 24.05
N ILE A 11 19.44 8.78 22.79
CA ILE A 11 19.03 10.04 22.15
C ILE A 11 17.57 10.39 22.46
N ILE A 12 16.71 9.38 22.66
CA ILE A 12 15.29 9.59 22.98
C ILE A 12 15.07 10.08 24.41
N ILE A 13 15.86 9.58 25.38
CA ILE A 13 15.73 9.93 26.81
C ILE A 13 15.97 11.44 27.10
N PRO A 14 16.96 12.14 26.54
CA PRO A 14 17.12 13.58 26.81
C PRO A 14 16.06 14.49 26.19
N VAL A 15 15.38 14.05 25.13
CA VAL A 15 14.25 14.78 24.54
C VAL A 15 13.04 14.80 25.47
N PHE A 16 12.81 13.70 26.21
CA PHE A 16 11.74 13.63 27.21
C PHE A 16 11.98 14.53 28.44
N ALA A 17 13.22 14.71 28.84
CA ALA A 17 13.56 15.56 30.00
C ALA A 17 13.45 17.06 29.71
N SER A 18 13.56 17.47 28.44
CA SER A 18 13.43 18.87 28.02
C SER A 18 11.98 19.29 27.78
N ALA A 19 11.09 18.36 27.45
CA ALA A 19 9.68 18.64 27.20
C ALA A 19 8.88 18.97 28.48
N GLN A 20 9.31 18.51 29.65
CA GLN A 20 8.64 18.81 30.93
C GLN A 20 8.83 20.25 31.45
N ARG A 21 9.70 21.07 30.83
CA ARG A 21 9.99 22.43 31.32
C ARG A 21 9.28 23.56 30.57
N ILE A 22 8.50 23.27 29.53
CA ILE A 22 7.78 24.27 28.71
C ILE A 22 6.26 24.26 28.96
N ILE A 23 5.76 23.41 29.86
CA ILE A 23 4.33 23.31 30.20
C ILE A 23 4.00 24.23 31.38
N GLY A 24 4.15 25.50 31.18
CA GLY A 24 3.59 26.54 32.02
C GLY A 24 2.93 27.56 31.11
N GLU A 25 1.61 27.68 31.24
CA GLU A 25 0.75 28.66 30.55
C GLU A 25 0.32 28.32 29.12
N LEU A 26 -0.75 27.53 29.03
CA LEU A 26 -1.65 27.54 27.86
C LEU A 26 -3.11 27.43 28.35
N GLU A 27 -3.70 28.59 28.55
CA GLU A 27 -5.14 28.70 28.73
C GLU A 27 -5.90 28.22 27.49
N SER A 28 -6.99 27.52 27.75
CA SER A 28 -7.96 26.97 26.83
C SER A 28 -8.48 27.97 25.81
N ASN A 29 -8.32 27.67 24.53
CA ASN A 29 -9.19 28.17 23.49
C ASN A 29 -9.56 27.03 22.55
N THR A 30 -10.72 26.47 22.82
CA THR A 30 -11.44 25.46 22.06
C THR A 30 -12.13 26.12 20.87
N ASP A 31 -11.39 26.41 19.81
CA ASP A 31 -12.01 26.84 18.56
C ASP A 31 -11.10 26.47 17.39
N MET A 32 -11.07 25.18 17.06
CA MET A 32 -10.58 24.76 15.76
C MET A 32 -11.53 23.74 15.17
N MET A 33 -12.30 24.22 14.20
CA MET A 33 -13.09 23.45 13.25
C MET A 33 -14.03 22.42 13.85
N LEU A 34 -15.16 22.88 14.33
CA LEU A 34 -16.38 22.11 14.26
C LEU A 34 -16.72 21.90 12.78
N VAL A 35 -16.57 20.69 12.30
CA VAL A 35 -17.20 20.25 11.07
C VAL A 35 -18.71 20.28 11.34
N PRO A 36 -19.53 21.06 10.61
CA PRO A 36 -20.97 21.01 10.78
C PRO A 36 -21.47 19.70 10.20
N GLY A 37 -22.05 18.87 11.03
CA GLY A 37 -22.92 17.81 10.57
C GLY A 37 -22.51 16.41 10.91
N ASP A 38 -22.79 16.01 12.12
CA ASP A 38 -23.57 14.79 12.32
C ASP A 38 -24.28 14.84 13.67
N SER A 39 -25.48 15.47 13.64
CA SER A 39 -26.42 15.41 14.73
C SER A 39 -27.47 14.36 14.41
N THR A 40 -27.10 13.08 14.42
CA THR A 40 -28.10 12.02 14.54
C THR A 40 -27.49 10.81 15.22
N SER A 41 -28.00 10.52 16.40
CA SER A 41 -27.79 9.37 17.28
C SER A 41 -26.84 9.56 18.46
N GLU A 42 -27.22 10.45 19.37
CA GLU A 42 -26.60 10.58 20.71
C GLU A 42 -26.96 9.45 21.69
N LYS A 43 -27.48 8.31 21.28
CA LYS A 43 -27.93 7.28 22.24
C LYS A 43 -27.21 5.93 22.22
N ASP A 44 -26.36 5.65 21.23
CA ASP A 44 -25.68 4.34 21.18
C ASP A 44 -24.13 4.40 21.10
N SER A 45 -23.51 5.56 21.33
CA SER A 45 -22.05 5.73 21.18
C SER A 45 -21.25 5.70 22.49
N LYS A 46 -21.80 5.18 23.58
CA LYS A 46 -21.08 5.17 24.89
C LYS A 46 -19.95 4.16 25.02
N ASP A 47 -19.65 3.37 23.99
CA ASP A 47 -18.76 2.22 24.13
C ASP A 47 -17.64 2.06 23.06
N LYS A 48 -17.41 3.05 22.20
CA LYS A 48 -16.22 3.02 21.34
C LYS A 48 -15.08 3.73 22.07
N THR A 49 -13.95 3.04 22.23
CA THR A 49 -12.67 3.63 22.67
C THR A 49 -12.19 4.61 21.61
N ILE A 50 -12.78 5.79 21.60
CA ILE A 50 -12.38 6.89 20.71
C ILE A 50 -11.10 7.46 21.32
N VAL A 51 -10.05 7.64 20.50
CA VAL A 51 -8.94 8.54 20.81
C VAL A 51 -9.57 9.85 21.25
N PRO A 52 -9.18 10.43 22.41
CA PRO A 52 -9.75 11.68 22.84
C PRO A 52 -9.74 12.71 21.72
N ALA A 53 -10.74 13.60 21.67
CA ALA A 53 -10.85 14.70 20.69
C ALA A 53 -9.66 15.68 20.69
N GLU A 54 -8.53 15.27 21.23
CA GLU A 54 -7.26 15.98 21.38
C GLU A 54 -6.21 15.63 20.33
N VAL A 55 -6.44 14.56 19.54
CA VAL A 55 -5.57 14.15 18.44
C VAL A 55 -6.39 14.11 17.15
N PHE A 56 -6.05 14.98 16.22
CA PHE A 56 -6.64 15.03 14.88
C PHE A 56 -5.61 14.58 13.86
N ALA A 57 -6.06 13.81 12.87
CA ALA A 57 -5.21 13.36 11.77
C ALA A 57 -5.87 13.67 10.42
N TRP A 58 -5.05 13.94 9.41
CA TRP A 58 -5.49 14.11 8.03
C TRP A 58 -4.45 13.62 7.04
N THR A 59 -4.89 13.32 5.84
CA THR A 59 -4.03 13.15 4.67
C THR A 59 -4.13 14.38 3.78
N ILE A 60 -3.19 14.53 2.84
CA ILE A 60 -3.23 15.59 1.84
C ILE A 60 -3.29 15.00 0.44
N ASP A 61 -4.00 15.66 -0.45
CA ASP A 61 -3.89 15.37 -1.88
C ASP A 61 -2.46 15.65 -2.36
N LYS A 62 -1.87 14.72 -3.14
CA LYS A 62 -0.48 14.79 -3.58
C LYS A 62 -0.17 15.93 -4.55
N THR A 63 -1.17 16.51 -5.19
CA THR A 63 -1.04 17.59 -6.19
C THR A 63 -1.46 18.93 -5.62
N TYR A 64 -2.66 18.98 -5.05
CA TYR A 64 -3.28 20.23 -4.59
C TYR A 64 -3.01 20.51 -3.10
N GLY A 65 -2.65 19.50 -2.30
CA GLY A 65 -2.49 19.63 -0.86
C GLY A 65 -3.81 19.85 -0.11
N ASN A 66 -4.94 19.50 -0.69
CA ASN A 66 -6.23 19.55 -0.01
C ASN A 66 -6.26 18.52 1.11
N ARG A 67 -6.72 18.93 2.30
CA ARG A 67 -6.76 18.06 3.48
C ARG A 67 -8.02 17.21 3.50
N THR A 68 -7.86 15.93 3.79
CA THR A 68 -8.96 15.00 4.07
C THR A 68 -8.77 14.45 5.48
N LEU A 69 -9.75 14.69 6.35
CA LEU A 69 -9.72 14.19 7.73
C LEU A 69 -9.69 12.67 7.73
N THR A 70 -8.89 12.11 8.64
CA THR A 70 -8.78 10.66 8.87
C THR A 70 -8.72 10.38 10.37
N TYR A 71 -8.84 9.11 10.73
CA TYR A 71 -8.79 8.70 12.13
C TYR A 71 -7.44 8.07 12.45
N VAL A 72 -7.00 8.25 13.70
CA VAL A 72 -5.90 7.47 14.25
C VAL A 72 -6.42 6.04 14.43
N ASP A 73 -5.68 5.04 13.90
CA ASP A 73 -6.09 3.64 14.02
C ASP A 73 -5.94 3.15 15.46
N THR A 74 -7.07 2.90 16.09
CA THR A 74 -7.17 2.38 17.47
C THR A 74 -8.18 1.24 17.58
N LEU A 75 -8.75 0.79 16.45
CA LEU A 75 -9.79 -0.23 16.45
C LEU A 75 -9.23 -1.59 16.85
N GLN A 76 -9.93 -2.28 17.74
CA GLN A 76 -9.64 -3.66 18.15
C GLN A 76 -9.97 -4.65 17.03
N HIS A 77 -11.06 -4.40 16.32
CA HIS A 77 -11.60 -5.30 15.31
C HIS A 77 -10.61 -5.57 14.17
N GLN A 78 -10.39 -6.84 13.84
CA GLN A 78 -9.43 -7.33 12.85
C GLN A 78 -7.96 -6.94 13.12
N PHE A 79 -7.61 -6.55 14.34
CA PHE A 79 -6.24 -6.17 14.68
C PHE A 79 -5.25 -7.34 14.49
N GLN A 80 -5.69 -8.59 14.72
CA GLN A 80 -4.90 -9.79 14.47
C GLN A 80 -4.44 -9.96 13.01
N ASN A 81 -5.17 -9.37 12.05
CA ASN A 81 -4.85 -9.45 10.62
C ASN A 81 -4.05 -8.24 10.11
N ALA A 82 -3.80 -7.22 10.93
CA ALA A 82 -3.18 -5.97 10.50
C ALA A 82 -1.73 -6.14 10.03
N ASN A 83 -1.02 -7.17 10.51
CA ASN A 83 0.39 -7.44 10.19
C ASN A 83 0.57 -8.58 9.15
N LEU A 84 -0.48 -9.12 8.58
CA LEU A 84 -0.40 -10.23 7.64
C LEU A 84 -0.11 -9.76 6.21
N SER A 85 0.79 -10.44 5.51
CA SER A 85 1.15 -10.11 4.11
C SER A 85 0.00 -10.30 3.14
N GLU A 86 -0.92 -11.25 3.39
CA GLU A 86 -2.13 -11.44 2.61
C GLU A 86 -3.19 -10.33 2.81
N GLY A 87 -2.93 -9.38 3.73
CA GLY A 87 -3.85 -8.29 4.05
C GLY A 87 -5.00 -8.69 4.97
N ILE A 88 -5.74 -7.71 5.45
CA ILE A 88 -6.81 -7.89 6.47
C ILE A 88 -7.85 -8.92 6.02
N ASN A 89 -8.35 -8.82 4.78
CA ASN A 89 -9.36 -9.73 4.21
C ASN A 89 -8.75 -10.83 3.33
N GLY A 90 -7.43 -10.99 3.37
CA GLY A 90 -6.76 -12.05 2.60
C GLY A 90 -6.83 -11.86 1.09
N HIS A 91 -6.85 -10.64 0.56
CA HIS A 91 -6.95 -10.36 -0.88
C HIS A 91 -5.63 -10.52 -1.64
N TYR A 92 -4.49 -10.66 -0.94
CA TYR A 92 -3.18 -10.77 -1.56
C TYR A 92 -2.65 -12.20 -1.58
N SER A 93 -1.98 -12.58 -2.67
CA SER A 93 -1.02 -13.68 -2.72
C SER A 93 0.39 -13.13 -2.56
N HIS A 94 1.27 -13.86 -1.87
CA HIS A 94 2.62 -13.41 -1.56
C HIS A 94 3.61 -14.59 -1.56
N LEU A 95 4.91 -14.31 -1.41
CA LEU A 95 5.96 -15.33 -1.49
C LEU A 95 6.24 -16.05 -0.17
N GLY A 96 5.37 -15.91 0.82
CA GLY A 96 5.40 -16.67 2.09
C GLY A 96 5.80 -15.84 3.30
N ASN A 97 6.85 -15.04 3.30
CA ASN A 97 7.32 -14.31 4.47
C ASN A 97 6.69 -12.92 4.62
N LEU A 98 6.68 -12.37 5.83
CA LEU A 98 6.30 -10.98 6.06
C LEU A 98 7.23 -10.04 5.26
N GLY A 99 6.65 -9.08 4.55
CA GLY A 99 7.41 -8.16 3.70
C GLY A 99 7.86 -8.74 2.36
N SER A 100 7.50 -9.98 2.04
CA SER A 100 7.76 -10.54 0.71
C SER A 100 6.89 -9.87 -0.37
N PRO A 101 7.31 -9.92 -1.64
CA PRO A 101 6.50 -9.46 -2.77
C PRO A 101 5.08 -10.02 -2.73
N ARG A 102 4.09 -9.17 -2.98
CA ARG A 102 2.68 -9.56 -2.99
C ARG A 102 1.92 -8.98 -4.17
N ILE A 103 0.86 -9.67 -4.57
CA ILE A 103 -0.06 -9.24 -5.62
C ILE A 103 -1.50 -9.34 -5.16
N ASN A 104 -2.29 -8.28 -5.36
CA ASN A 104 -3.71 -8.34 -5.06
C ASN A 104 -4.43 -9.25 -6.06
N ARG A 105 -5.21 -10.22 -5.57
CA ARG A 105 -6.03 -11.11 -6.38
C ARG A 105 -7.28 -10.42 -6.91
N ILE A 106 -7.75 -9.36 -6.25
CA ILE A 106 -8.87 -8.55 -6.72
C ILE A 106 -8.34 -7.49 -7.68
N PHE A 107 -8.72 -7.62 -8.96
CA PHE A 107 -8.12 -6.81 -10.02
C PHE A 107 -8.38 -5.31 -9.85
N LEU A 108 -9.60 -4.93 -9.47
CA LEU A 108 -9.98 -3.51 -9.33
C LEU A 108 -9.32 -2.84 -8.11
N GLU A 109 -8.78 -3.60 -7.16
CA GLU A 109 -8.01 -3.09 -6.02
C GLU A 109 -6.52 -2.94 -6.32
N ARG A 110 -6.04 -3.39 -7.50
CA ARG A 110 -4.63 -3.25 -7.89
C ARG A 110 -4.29 -1.78 -8.10
N GLN A 111 -3.16 -1.37 -7.54
CA GLN A 111 -2.61 -0.04 -7.78
C GLN A 111 -2.14 0.11 -9.24
N ASP A 112 -2.18 1.35 -9.74
CA ASP A 112 -1.61 1.69 -11.04
C ASP A 112 -0.10 1.45 -11.08
N ASN A 113 0.45 1.29 -12.29
CA ASN A 113 1.89 1.15 -12.47
C ASN A 113 2.60 2.48 -12.15
N ASP A 114 3.62 2.41 -11.30
CA ASP A 114 4.60 3.48 -11.12
C ASP A 114 5.65 3.41 -12.24
N GLU A 115 6.33 4.52 -12.52
CA GLU A 115 7.48 4.53 -13.44
C GLU A 115 8.60 3.59 -12.95
N PHE A 116 8.82 3.52 -11.65
CA PHE A 116 9.72 2.56 -11.03
C PHE A 116 8.95 1.29 -10.63
N ILE A 117 8.66 0.45 -11.59
CA ILE A 117 7.80 -0.74 -11.45
C ILE A 117 8.18 -1.64 -10.27
N PHE A 118 9.44 -1.67 -9.89
CA PHE A 118 10.01 -2.60 -8.90
C PHE A 118 9.46 -2.44 -7.47
N LEU A 119 8.83 -1.29 -7.15
CA LEU A 119 8.21 -1.06 -5.84
C LEU A 119 6.82 -1.66 -5.70
N ARG A 120 6.11 -1.89 -6.80
CA ARG A 120 4.71 -2.32 -6.80
C ARG A 120 4.44 -3.57 -5.94
N PRO A 121 5.25 -4.64 -5.98
CA PRO A 121 5.03 -5.82 -5.16
C PRO A 121 5.29 -5.61 -3.65
N PHE A 122 5.80 -4.44 -3.26
CA PHE A 122 6.13 -4.08 -1.88
C PHE A 122 5.26 -2.95 -1.34
N ASP A 123 4.06 -2.77 -1.87
CA ASP A 123 3.11 -1.70 -1.55
C ASP A 123 2.74 -1.59 -0.06
N GLN A 124 2.95 -2.66 0.72
CA GLN A 124 2.64 -2.69 2.15
C GLN A 124 3.46 -1.68 2.98
N PHE A 125 4.69 -1.37 2.55
CA PHE A 125 5.65 -0.59 3.35
C PHE A 125 5.94 0.80 2.80
N TYR A 126 5.71 1.04 1.50
CA TYR A 126 6.03 2.32 0.87
C TYR A 126 4.84 3.27 0.89
N LEU A 127 4.84 4.18 1.86
CA LEU A 127 3.82 5.22 1.95
C LEU A 127 3.98 6.24 0.83
N GLN A 128 2.91 6.47 0.09
CA GLN A 128 2.80 7.58 -0.86
C GLN A 128 2.39 8.88 -0.15
N ALA A 129 2.57 10.01 -0.84
CA ALA A 129 2.29 11.33 -0.27
C ALA A 129 0.84 11.51 0.21
N ASP A 130 -0.11 10.94 -0.53
CA ASP A 130 -1.54 10.98 -0.24
C ASP A 130 -2.00 9.99 0.84
N GLN A 131 -1.14 9.03 1.21
CA GLN A 131 -1.38 8.07 2.29
C GLN A 131 -0.75 8.51 3.61
N PHE A 132 0.15 9.51 3.57
CA PHE A 132 0.85 9.99 4.74
C PHE A 132 -0.08 10.78 5.65
N ARG A 133 -0.07 10.47 6.96
CA ARG A 133 -0.91 11.12 7.96
C ARG A 133 -0.16 12.25 8.65
N PHE A 134 -0.72 13.45 8.58
CA PHE A 134 -0.33 14.60 9.39
C PHE A 134 -1.22 14.66 10.64
N TYR A 135 -0.73 15.32 11.68
CA TYR A 135 -1.40 15.36 12.98
C TYR A 135 -1.52 16.77 13.52
N ASN A 136 -2.47 16.96 14.44
CA ASN A 136 -2.58 18.10 15.32
C ASN A 136 -2.98 17.58 16.70
N THR A 137 -2.21 17.93 17.73
CA THR A 137 -2.36 17.35 19.07
C THR A 137 -2.36 18.45 20.13
N LYS A 138 -3.19 18.31 21.16
CA LYS A 138 -3.12 19.21 22.35
C LYS A 138 -1.97 18.82 23.27
N SER A 139 -1.75 17.52 23.47
CA SER A 139 -0.62 16.95 24.20
C SER A 139 0.22 16.08 23.26
N PRO A 140 1.49 15.79 23.59
CA PRO A 140 2.29 14.85 22.82
C PRO A 140 1.57 13.49 22.67
N PHE A 141 1.58 12.96 21.45
CA PHE A 141 1.00 11.68 21.14
C PHE A 141 2.09 10.70 20.69
N LEU A 142 2.10 9.52 21.28
CA LEU A 142 2.97 8.42 20.88
C LEU A 142 2.12 7.16 20.73
N ASN A 143 2.27 6.46 19.59
CA ASN A 143 1.77 5.11 19.39
C ASN A 143 2.96 4.17 19.20
N ALA A 144 3.02 3.08 19.96
CA ALA A 144 4.01 2.03 19.80
C ALA A 144 3.27 0.71 19.52
N THR A 145 3.59 0.07 18.40
CA THR A 145 3.03 -1.21 17.98
C THR A 145 4.15 -2.22 17.81
N TYR A 146 3.96 -3.42 18.35
CA TYR A 146 4.85 -4.56 18.20
C TYR A 146 4.05 -5.80 17.81
N ASN A 147 4.51 -6.51 16.79
CA ASN A 147 3.95 -7.78 16.35
C ASN A 147 5.08 -8.81 16.25
N THR A 148 4.78 -10.04 16.55
CA THR A 148 5.70 -11.17 16.42
C THR A 148 4.96 -12.46 16.14
N CYS A 149 5.61 -13.37 15.41
CA CYS A 149 5.12 -14.73 15.20
C CYS A 149 6.24 -15.75 15.19
N GLY A 150 5.87 -17.02 15.30
CA GLY A 150 6.77 -18.16 15.16
C GLY A 150 7.80 -18.30 16.27
N SER A 151 8.89 -18.97 15.96
CA SER A 151 10.03 -19.23 16.85
C SER A 151 11.20 -18.28 16.55
N LYS A 152 12.24 -18.35 17.34
CA LYS A 152 13.49 -17.59 17.11
C LYS A 152 14.13 -17.89 15.75
N THR A 153 13.89 -19.08 15.21
CA THR A 153 14.48 -19.56 13.94
C THR A 153 13.61 -19.36 12.72
N THR A 154 12.30 -19.16 12.89
CA THR A 154 11.33 -19.07 11.81
C THR A 154 10.43 -17.85 11.89
N GLY A 155 10.54 -17.08 12.98
CA GLY A 155 9.60 -16.02 13.30
C GLY A 155 9.87 -14.69 12.60
N ASP A 156 8.91 -13.81 12.77
CA ASP A 156 9.02 -12.40 12.39
C ASP A 156 8.84 -11.46 13.59
N GLU A 157 9.35 -10.26 13.42
CA GLU A 157 9.21 -9.15 14.37
C GLU A 157 8.93 -7.88 13.59
N HIS A 158 7.94 -7.10 14.02
CA HIS A 158 7.59 -5.83 13.45
C HIS A 158 7.35 -4.79 14.53
N ILE A 159 8.15 -3.73 14.54
CA ILE A 159 8.06 -2.61 15.49
C ILE A 159 7.73 -1.34 14.72
N LYS A 160 6.66 -0.67 15.11
CA LYS A 160 6.26 0.62 14.55
C LYS A 160 6.01 1.63 15.65
N VAL A 161 6.65 2.79 15.55
CA VAL A 161 6.53 3.86 16.54
C VAL A 161 6.21 5.17 15.82
N VAL A 162 5.12 5.80 16.21
CA VAL A 162 4.71 7.13 15.75
C VAL A 162 4.81 8.08 16.92
N TYR A 163 5.50 9.20 16.75
CA TYR A 163 5.54 10.28 17.73
C TYR A 163 5.20 11.60 17.07
N THR A 164 4.34 12.39 17.71
CA THR A 164 3.97 13.70 17.21
C THR A 164 3.62 14.65 18.34
N GLN A 165 3.98 15.92 18.16
CA GLN A 165 3.62 16.98 19.09
C GLN A 165 3.45 18.32 18.39
N ASN A 166 2.68 19.20 18.98
CA ASN A 166 2.54 20.58 18.55
C ASN A 166 3.61 21.46 19.22
N ALA A 167 4.22 22.35 18.42
CA ALA A 167 5.01 23.49 18.88
C ALA A 167 4.13 24.74 18.78
N GLY A 168 3.31 24.98 19.80
CA GLY A 168 2.25 25.99 19.78
C GLY A 168 0.99 25.54 19.00
N LYS A 169 0.06 26.47 18.72
CA LYS A 169 -1.26 26.15 18.15
C LYS A 169 -1.24 25.77 16.66
N ARG A 170 -0.19 26.15 15.92
CA ARG A 170 -0.19 26.11 14.45
C ARG A 170 0.85 25.19 13.84
N ILE A 171 1.87 24.79 14.61
CA ILE A 171 2.96 23.96 14.13
C ILE A 171 2.83 22.58 14.75
N ASN A 172 2.87 21.55 13.92
CA ASN A 172 3.01 20.16 14.35
C ASN A 172 4.29 19.58 13.74
N ILE A 173 5.01 18.80 14.53
CA ILE A 173 6.18 18.02 14.10
C ILE A 173 6.03 16.59 14.58
N GLY A 174 6.61 15.66 13.84
CA GLY A 174 6.57 14.27 14.26
C GLY A 174 7.53 13.39 13.48
N GLY A 175 7.59 12.15 13.90
CA GLY A 175 8.38 11.09 13.28
C GLY A 175 7.69 9.74 13.38
N LEU A 176 7.97 8.91 12.38
CA LEU A 176 7.56 7.51 12.34
C LEU A 176 8.80 6.65 12.12
N PHE A 177 8.99 5.66 12.96
CA PHE A 177 9.96 4.61 12.80
C PHE A 177 9.24 3.29 12.60
N ASP A 178 9.63 2.53 11.58
CA ASP A 178 9.01 1.28 11.20
C ASP A 178 10.13 0.27 10.87
N TYR A 179 10.23 -0.80 11.64
CA TYR A 179 11.26 -1.82 11.47
C TYR A 179 10.62 -3.21 11.49
N MET A 180 10.92 -3.99 10.46
CA MET A 180 10.46 -5.35 10.34
C MET A 180 11.62 -6.28 9.99
N TYR A 181 11.63 -7.45 10.62
CA TYR A 181 12.51 -8.56 10.28
C TYR A 181 11.70 -9.85 10.29
N GLY A 182 11.79 -10.61 9.21
CA GLY A 182 11.21 -11.95 9.10
C GLY A 182 12.31 -12.93 8.70
N GLN A 183 12.51 -13.98 9.48
CA GLN A 183 13.45 -15.05 9.13
C GLN A 183 12.91 -15.88 7.96
N GLY A 184 11.61 -16.16 7.97
CA GLY A 184 10.94 -17.05 7.01
C GLY A 184 10.98 -18.51 7.43
N TYR A 185 9.99 -19.26 6.97
CA TYR A 185 9.84 -20.68 7.27
C TYR A 185 10.62 -21.58 6.32
N TYR A 186 10.87 -21.11 5.10
CA TYR A 186 11.60 -21.84 4.06
C TYR A 186 13.02 -21.26 3.89
N ASN A 187 13.93 -22.06 3.37
CA ASN A 187 15.31 -21.64 3.14
C ASN A 187 15.37 -20.37 2.25
N SER A 188 16.36 -19.51 2.55
CA SER A 188 16.65 -18.27 1.77
C SER A 188 15.42 -17.37 1.58
N GLN A 189 14.62 -17.16 2.63
CA GLN A 189 13.35 -16.42 2.58
C GLN A 189 13.36 -15.17 3.47
N SER A 190 14.47 -14.84 4.13
CA SER A 190 14.50 -13.75 5.10
C SER A 190 14.23 -12.38 4.46
N THR A 191 13.50 -11.55 5.20
CA THR A 191 13.18 -10.17 4.84
C THR A 191 13.62 -9.21 5.93
N SER A 192 14.06 -8.03 5.57
CA SER A 192 14.27 -6.94 6.53
C SER A 192 13.84 -5.62 5.92
N TYR A 193 13.14 -4.84 6.69
CA TYR A 193 12.67 -3.51 6.32
C TYR A 193 12.97 -2.50 7.42
N MET A 194 13.34 -1.30 7.02
CA MET A 194 13.51 -0.14 7.90
C MET A 194 12.95 1.10 7.20
N GLY A 195 11.97 1.72 7.82
CA GLY A 195 11.38 2.99 7.43
C GLY A 195 11.64 4.06 8.50
N ALA A 196 12.10 5.24 8.09
CA ALA A 196 12.25 6.39 8.94
C ALA A 196 11.61 7.60 8.26
N ASN A 197 10.58 8.18 8.90
CA ASN A 197 9.83 9.29 8.35
C ASN A 197 9.82 10.45 9.34
N GLY A 198 9.93 11.68 8.83
CA GLY A 198 9.80 12.89 9.61
C GLY A 198 8.90 13.89 8.90
N TRP A 199 8.10 14.64 9.64
CA TRP A 199 7.20 15.64 9.08
C TRP A 199 7.09 16.90 9.90
N ALA A 200 6.67 17.96 9.22
CA ALA A 200 6.26 19.19 9.83
C ALA A 200 5.04 19.77 9.08
N SER A 201 4.14 20.38 9.81
CA SER A 201 3.02 21.12 9.23
C SER A 201 2.82 22.46 9.96
N TYR A 202 2.43 23.47 9.21
CA TYR A 202 2.01 24.76 9.74
C TYR A 202 0.62 25.10 9.22
N LEU A 203 -0.30 25.37 10.11
CA LEU A 203 -1.69 25.70 9.80
C LEU A 203 -1.99 27.13 10.27
N GLY A 204 -1.78 28.09 9.39
CA GLY A 204 -2.11 29.50 9.62
C GLY A 204 -3.34 29.94 8.83
N ASP A 205 -3.83 31.15 9.06
CA ASP A 205 -5.01 31.68 8.40
C ASP A 205 -4.75 31.95 6.91
N LYS A 206 -3.63 32.65 6.62
CA LYS A 206 -3.24 33.03 5.26
C LYS A 206 -2.23 32.12 4.60
N TYR A 207 -1.46 31.39 5.39
CA TYR A 207 -0.41 30.51 4.89
C TYR A 207 -0.47 29.18 5.61
N ASP A 208 -0.37 28.11 4.87
CA ASP A 208 -0.23 26.75 5.39
C ASP A 208 0.82 25.98 4.60
N PHE A 209 1.50 25.04 5.27
CA PHE A 209 2.39 24.10 4.60
C PHE A 209 2.37 22.73 5.25
N HIS A 210 2.71 21.72 4.43
CA HIS A 210 2.94 20.33 4.80
C HIS A 210 4.26 19.89 4.21
N PHE A 211 5.10 19.34 5.05
CA PHE A 211 6.39 18.77 4.65
C PHE A 211 6.52 17.37 5.23
N PHE A 212 6.98 16.40 4.43
CA PHE A 212 7.50 15.16 4.96
C PHE A 212 8.71 14.68 4.17
N TYR A 213 9.56 13.96 4.87
CA TYR A 213 10.66 13.16 4.37
C TYR A 213 10.45 11.70 4.79
N SER A 214 10.65 10.78 3.86
CA SER A 214 10.55 9.34 4.09
C SER A 214 11.79 8.65 3.52
N HIS A 215 12.49 7.88 4.34
CA HIS A 215 13.56 6.98 3.94
C HIS A 215 13.13 5.55 4.23
N ASN A 216 13.17 4.69 3.21
CA ASN A 216 12.82 3.28 3.33
C ASN A 216 13.94 2.43 2.73
N TYR A 217 14.31 1.39 3.45
CA TYR A 217 15.25 0.38 3.00
C TYR A 217 14.66 -1.00 3.21
N MET A 218 14.70 -1.84 2.17
CA MET A 218 14.27 -3.24 2.23
C MET A 218 15.34 -4.14 1.63
N LYS A 219 15.57 -5.28 2.26
CA LYS A 219 16.38 -6.38 1.77
C LYS A 219 15.59 -7.68 1.91
N LEU A 220 15.50 -8.41 0.82
CA LEU A 220 14.79 -9.68 0.71
C LEU A 220 15.75 -10.75 0.21
N ALA A 221 15.80 -11.90 0.85
CA ALA A 221 16.42 -13.10 0.29
C ALA A 221 15.45 -13.74 -0.70
N GLU A 222 15.94 -14.04 -1.88
CA GLU A 222 15.17 -14.62 -2.98
C GLU A 222 15.47 -16.11 -3.07
N ASN A 223 14.49 -16.95 -2.76
CA ASN A 223 14.66 -18.42 -2.83
C ASN A 223 14.21 -19.04 -4.16
N GLY A 224 13.52 -18.26 -5.03
CA GLY A 224 13.01 -18.74 -6.31
C GLY A 224 11.89 -19.78 -6.21
N GLY A 225 11.34 -20.00 -5.02
CA GLY A 225 10.33 -21.04 -4.74
C GLY A 225 10.94 -22.40 -4.42
N ILE A 226 10.10 -23.34 -3.95
CA ILE A 226 10.48 -24.74 -3.70
C ILE A 226 10.66 -25.48 -5.03
N THR A 227 11.60 -26.47 -5.06
CA THR A 227 11.96 -27.16 -6.29
C THR A 227 10.93 -28.16 -6.78
N ASP A 228 10.12 -28.72 -5.88
CA ASP A 228 9.03 -29.64 -6.18
C ASP A 228 7.86 -29.39 -5.21
N GLU A 229 6.69 -29.12 -5.75
CA GLU A 229 5.47 -28.87 -4.96
C GLU A 229 4.99 -30.13 -4.22
N ASN A 230 5.41 -31.33 -4.64
CA ASN A 230 5.08 -32.58 -3.98
C ASN A 230 5.58 -32.65 -2.53
N TYR A 231 6.61 -31.87 -2.16
CA TYR A 231 7.01 -31.74 -0.73
C TYR A 231 5.87 -31.24 0.15
N ILE A 232 4.94 -30.48 -0.42
CA ILE A 232 3.79 -29.91 0.27
C ILE A 232 2.51 -30.65 -0.09
N THR A 233 2.26 -30.88 -1.40
CA THR A 233 0.97 -31.41 -1.88
C THR A 233 0.83 -32.91 -1.71
N HIS A 234 1.95 -33.66 -1.74
CA HIS A 234 2.00 -35.11 -1.61
C HIS A 234 3.21 -35.57 -0.79
N PRO A 235 3.32 -35.13 0.48
CA PRO A 235 4.46 -35.47 1.31
C PRO A 235 4.63 -36.98 1.54
N GLU A 236 3.56 -37.74 1.43
CA GLU A 236 3.53 -39.22 1.50
C GLU A 236 4.33 -39.91 0.38
N ASN A 237 4.56 -39.20 -0.73
CA ASN A 237 5.34 -39.74 -1.86
C ASN A 237 6.86 -39.44 -1.69
N MET A 238 7.23 -38.68 -0.67
CA MET A 238 8.62 -38.36 -0.39
C MET A 238 9.30 -39.48 0.41
N LYS A 239 10.63 -39.61 0.26
CA LYS A 239 11.42 -40.64 0.97
C LYS A 239 11.43 -40.47 2.48
N GLN A 240 11.17 -39.26 2.96
CA GLN A 240 11.11 -38.87 4.37
C GLN A 240 10.24 -37.63 4.53
N ASN A 241 9.81 -37.37 5.75
CA ASN A 241 9.17 -36.11 6.08
C ASN A 241 10.22 -34.98 6.10
N PHE A 242 9.90 -33.84 5.52
CA PHE A 242 10.73 -32.65 5.50
C PHE A 242 10.07 -31.56 6.36
N GLU A 243 10.85 -30.96 7.23
CA GLU A 243 10.45 -29.69 7.84
C GLU A 243 10.53 -28.58 6.79
N ALA A 244 9.84 -27.46 6.99
CA ALA A 244 9.75 -26.39 5.99
C ALA A 244 11.13 -25.83 5.59
N ASP A 245 12.06 -25.74 6.54
CA ASP A 245 13.44 -25.27 6.33
C ASP A 245 14.36 -26.30 5.66
N ASP A 246 13.96 -27.58 5.59
CA ASP A 246 14.68 -28.66 4.89
C ASP A 246 14.28 -28.78 3.43
N ILE A 247 13.14 -28.21 3.03
CA ILE A 247 12.61 -28.30 1.67
C ILE A 247 13.56 -27.57 0.70
N PRO A 248 14.04 -28.22 -0.37
CA PRO A 248 14.94 -27.59 -1.35
C PRO A 248 14.28 -26.44 -2.09
N VAL A 249 15.04 -25.36 -2.28
CA VAL A 249 14.62 -24.16 -3.02
C VAL A 249 15.54 -23.91 -4.21
N TRP A 250 15.05 -23.18 -5.22
CA TRP A 250 15.82 -22.94 -6.46
C TRP A 250 17.03 -22.05 -6.27
N LEU A 251 16.93 -21.00 -5.44
CA LEU A 251 17.98 -20.00 -5.26
C LEU A 251 18.51 -19.99 -3.83
N SER A 252 19.80 -19.79 -3.70
CA SER A 252 20.48 -19.50 -2.46
C SER A 252 21.47 -18.35 -2.66
N SER A 253 21.84 -17.65 -1.60
CA SER A 253 22.78 -16.50 -1.69
C SER A 253 22.36 -15.46 -2.74
N THR A 254 21.06 -15.23 -2.84
CA THR A 254 20.42 -14.31 -3.78
C THR A 254 19.57 -13.30 -3.02
N TRP A 255 19.66 -12.01 -3.37
CA TRP A 255 18.96 -10.94 -2.67
C TRP A 255 18.45 -9.86 -3.61
N SER A 256 17.24 -9.38 -3.36
CA SER A 256 16.73 -8.10 -3.83
C SER A 256 16.90 -7.05 -2.74
N LYS A 257 17.35 -5.85 -3.13
CA LYS A 257 17.46 -4.67 -2.25
C LYS A 257 16.70 -3.53 -2.86
N GLN A 258 16.03 -2.75 -2.03
CA GLN A 258 15.32 -1.56 -2.47
C GLN A 258 15.53 -0.42 -1.47
N GLU A 259 15.74 0.77 -1.99
CA GLU A 259 15.84 2.00 -1.23
C GLU A 259 14.93 3.05 -1.86
N HIS A 260 14.17 3.73 -1.04
CA HIS A 260 13.19 4.71 -1.47
C HIS A 260 13.26 5.95 -0.58
N ASP A 261 13.74 7.05 -1.13
CA ASP A 261 13.78 8.35 -0.51
C ASP A 261 12.72 9.26 -1.12
N VAL A 262 11.89 9.86 -0.31
CA VAL A 262 10.84 10.80 -0.74
C VAL A 262 10.94 12.08 0.05
N VAL A 263 10.92 13.20 -0.64
CA VAL A 263 10.67 14.53 -0.07
C VAL A 263 9.39 15.06 -0.69
N HIS A 264 8.45 15.47 0.12
CA HIS A 264 7.24 16.13 -0.34
C HIS A 264 7.02 17.42 0.45
N PHE A 265 6.83 18.51 -0.27
CA PHE A 265 6.56 19.82 0.31
C PHE A 265 5.40 20.45 -0.45
N ASN A 266 4.31 20.66 0.25
CA ASN A 266 3.17 21.41 -0.26
C ASN A 266 2.98 22.64 0.58
N HIS A 267 2.79 23.80 -0.06
CA HIS A 267 2.44 25.01 0.64
C HIS A 267 1.46 25.88 -0.15
N ARG A 268 0.74 26.68 0.59
CA ARG A 268 -0.35 27.47 0.04
C ARG A 268 -0.42 28.83 0.71
N TYR A 269 -0.67 29.85 -0.10
CA TYR A 269 -1.00 31.20 0.37
C TYR A 269 -2.45 31.51 0.03
N ASN A 270 -3.26 31.80 1.06
CA ASN A 270 -4.69 32.06 0.98
C ASN A 270 -4.95 33.58 0.91
N ILE A 271 -5.74 33.98 -0.06
CA ILE A 271 -6.25 35.34 -0.25
C ILE A 271 -7.73 35.33 0.07
N GLY A 272 -8.19 36.22 0.96
CA GLY A 272 -9.55 36.23 1.43
C GLY A 272 -9.85 37.43 2.31
N PHE A 273 -10.92 37.34 3.08
CA PHE A 273 -11.38 38.39 3.98
C PHE A 273 -11.73 37.80 5.36
N TYR A 274 -11.84 38.68 6.35
CA TYR A 274 -12.31 38.30 7.66
C TYR A 274 -13.83 38.47 7.73
N ARG A 275 -14.51 37.46 8.28
CA ARG A 275 -15.94 37.48 8.59
C ARG A 275 -16.11 37.33 10.09
N THR A 276 -16.91 38.22 10.71
CA THR A 276 -17.25 38.06 12.11
C THR A 276 -18.35 36.99 12.24
N GLU A 277 -18.08 35.94 12.98
CA GLU A 277 -18.98 34.82 13.25
C GLU A 277 -19.19 34.68 14.77
N GLY A 278 -20.35 34.25 15.19
CA GLY A 278 -20.69 34.01 16.59
C GLY A 278 -21.94 34.75 17.07
N ASP A 279 -22.38 34.41 18.28
CA ASP A 279 -23.49 35.07 18.96
C ASP A 279 -23.01 36.39 19.59
N SER A 280 -23.97 37.27 19.96
CA SER A 280 -23.75 38.64 20.50
C SER A 280 -22.76 38.72 21.67
N THR A 281 -22.43 37.60 22.33
CA THR A 281 -21.50 37.50 23.45
C THR A 281 -20.13 36.90 23.10
N ASN A 282 -19.96 36.30 21.89
CA ASN A 282 -18.74 35.61 21.47
C ASN A 282 -18.50 35.84 19.97
N MET A 283 -18.35 37.08 19.56
CA MET A 283 -17.96 37.42 18.18
C MET A 283 -16.46 37.10 17.94
N LYS A 284 -16.17 36.36 16.87
CA LYS A 284 -14.81 36.06 16.43
C LYS A 284 -14.65 36.38 14.95
N ASP A 285 -13.53 37.00 14.61
CA ASP A 285 -13.16 37.21 13.22
C ASP A 285 -12.50 35.95 12.65
N VAL A 286 -13.20 35.27 11.74
CA VAL A 286 -12.74 34.07 11.06
C VAL A 286 -12.28 34.47 9.67
N PHE A 287 -11.05 34.03 9.30
CA PHE A 287 -10.53 34.25 7.95
C PHE A 287 -11.22 33.31 6.95
N VAL A 288 -11.84 33.87 5.91
CA VAL A 288 -12.50 33.15 4.85
C VAL A 288 -11.66 33.21 3.59
N PRO A 289 -10.99 32.12 3.18
CA PRO A 289 -10.22 32.07 1.96
C PRO A 289 -11.15 32.05 0.73
N VAL A 290 -10.85 32.89 -0.25
CA VAL A 290 -11.55 32.95 -1.55
C VAL A 290 -10.72 32.29 -2.63
N THR A 291 -9.46 32.71 -2.73
CA THR A 291 -8.49 32.21 -3.70
C THR A 291 -7.21 31.84 -3.00
N SER A 292 -6.53 30.84 -3.53
CA SER A 292 -5.22 30.43 -3.01
C SER A 292 -4.24 30.21 -4.16
N ILE A 293 -2.98 30.56 -3.92
CA ILE A 293 -1.86 30.11 -4.76
C ILE A 293 -1.21 28.96 -4.03
N PHE A 294 -1.03 27.85 -4.71
CA PHE A 294 -0.36 26.68 -4.13
C PHE A 294 0.84 26.24 -4.97
N HIS A 295 1.82 25.69 -4.29
CA HIS A 295 2.97 25.05 -4.89
C HIS A 295 3.20 23.70 -4.19
N THR A 296 3.44 22.66 -5.01
CA THR A 296 3.80 21.33 -4.53
C THR A 296 5.11 20.91 -5.18
N PHE A 297 6.08 20.62 -4.34
CA PHE A 297 7.36 20.04 -4.72
C PHE A 297 7.40 18.58 -4.25
N SER A 298 7.73 17.67 -5.16
CA SER A 298 7.95 16.26 -4.86
C SER A 298 9.26 15.80 -5.47
N LEU A 299 10.07 15.13 -4.67
CA LEU A 299 11.31 14.49 -5.10
C LEU A 299 11.30 13.05 -4.63
N ARG A 300 11.56 12.11 -5.55
CA ARG A 300 11.71 10.69 -5.26
C ARG A 300 13.04 10.19 -5.81
N TYR A 301 13.80 9.50 -4.98
CA TYR A 301 15.02 8.82 -5.40
C TYR A 301 14.90 7.34 -5.06
N LEU A 302 14.81 6.53 -6.09
CA LEU A 302 14.44 5.12 -6.03
C LEU A 302 15.64 4.30 -6.52
N ARG A 303 16.01 3.27 -5.77
CA ARG A 303 17.16 2.41 -6.08
C ARG A 303 16.78 0.96 -5.87
N ARG A 304 17.20 0.12 -6.80
CA ARG A 304 17.05 -1.32 -6.71
C ARG A 304 18.37 -2.01 -7.00
N GLY A 305 18.66 -3.08 -6.28
CA GLY A 305 19.76 -4.02 -6.55
C GLY A 305 19.26 -5.46 -6.57
N TYR A 306 19.69 -6.25 -7.54
CA TYR A 306 19.55 -7.70 -7.57
C TYR A 306 20.92 -8.34 -7.55
N ILE A 307 21.19 -9.16 -6.54
CA ILE A 307 22.50 -9.73 -6.25
C ILE A 307 22.34 -11.23 -6.14
N ALA A 308 23.10 -12.01 -6.94
CA ALA A 308 23.13 -13.46 -6.87
C ALA A 308 24.57 -13.97 -7.03
N TYR A 309 25.01 -14.79 -6.07
CA TYR A 309 26.32 -15.41 -6.09
C TYR A 309 26.26 -16.87 -6.52
N ASN A 310 25.21 -17.59 -6.16
CA ASN A 310 25.03 -19.01 -6.49
C ASN A 310 23.70 -19.19 -7.22
N THR A 311 23.75 -19.13 -8.54
CA THR A 311 22.58 -19.42 -9.37
C THR A 311 22.74 -20.80 -9.99
N PRO A 312 21.76 -21.72 -9.90
CA PRO A 312 21.81 -23.01 -10.56
C PRO A 312 22.01 -22.85 -12.08
N GLN A 313 22.76 -23.76 -12.66
CA GLN A 313 22.94 -23.80 -14.12
C GLN A 313 21.55 -23.91 -14.80
N ASN A 314 21.33 -23.11 -15.83
CA ASN A 314 20.08 -23.01 -16.59
C ASN A 314 18.85 -22.45 -15.82
N TYR A 315 19.02 -21.93 -14.59
CA TYR A 315 17.94 -21.19 -13.93
C TYR A 315 17.54 -19.92 -14.72
N HIS A 316 18.51 -19.22 -15.30
CA HIS A 316 18.29 -18.16 -16.29
C HIS A 316 18.61 -18.65 -17.69
N THR A 317 17.85 -18.21 -18.69
CA THR A 317 18.07 -18.61 -20.09
C THR A 317 19.26 -17.87 -20.71
N HIS A 318 19.52 -16.62 -20.28
CA HIS A 318 20.50 -15.73 -20.90
C HIS A 318 21.39 -15.01 -19.89
N ASP A 319 22.62 -14.80 -20.27
CA ASP A 319 23.60 -13.92 -19.63
C ASP A 319 24.02 -12.83 -20.63
N TYR A 320 23.44 -11.64 -20.52
CA TYR A 320 23.71 -10.50 -21.42
C TYR A 320 24.96 -9.70 -21.02
N LEU A 321 25.31 -9.73 -19.74
CA LEU A 321 26.44 -8.99 -19.19
C LEU A 321 27.48 -9.98 -18.64
N PRO A 322 28.76 -9.86 -19.02
CA PRO A 322 29.80 -10.74 -18.55
C PRO A 322 30.13 -10.49 -17.08
N SER A 323 30.00 -11.50 -16.25
CA SER A 323 30.38 -11.48 -14.83
C SER A 323 30.28 -12.89 -14.25
N ASP A 324 31.04 -13.20 -13.21
CA ASP A 324 30.93 -14.47 -12.48
C ASP A 324 29.77 -14.46 -11.50
N SER A 325 29.28 -13.26 -11.13
CA SER A 325 28.13 -13.09 -10.23
C SER A 325 27.20 -11.99 -10.75
N THR A 326 25.94 -12.01 -10.32
CA THR A 326 24.96 -10.99 -10.66
C THR A 326 25.00 -9.87 -9.64
N ASN A 327 25.08 -8.62 -10.09
CA ASN A 327 24.97 -7.42 -9.27
C ASN A 327 24.33 -6.30 -10.09
N ASP A 328 23.06 -6.49 -10.41
CA ASP A 328 22.28 -5.55 -11.20
C ASP A 328 21.82 -4.37 -10.35
N ARG A 329 21.92 -3.17 -10.91
CA ARG A 329 21.52 -1.93 -10.24
C ARG A 329 20.63 -1.11 -11.15
N THR A 330 19.55 -0.60 -10.58
CA THR A 330 18.56 0.21 -11.28
C THR A 330 18.19 1.39 -10.40
N LYS A 331 18.15 2.60 -10.97
CA LYS A 331 17.80 3.82 -10.23
C LYS A 331 16.83 4.67 -11.03
N ASN A 332 15.96 5.36 -10.31
CA ASN A 332 15.10 6.39 -10.88
C ASN A 332 15.09 7.61 -9.94
N PHE A 333 15.35 8.76 -10.51
CA PHE A 333 15.21 10.05 -9.84
C PHE A 333 14.06 10.79 -10.48
N VAL A 334 13.10 11.25 -9.68
CA VAL A 334 11.93 11.99 -10.13
C VAL A 334 11.84 13.28 -9.34
N MET A 335 11.77 14.41 -10.03
CA MET A 335 11.50 15.72 -9.44
C MET A 335 10.29 16.32 -10.13
N ARG A 336 9.26 16.66 -9.38
CA ARG A 336 8.04 17.29 -9.89
C ARG A 336 7.75 18.58 -9.14
N ASN A 337 7.52 19.65 -9.89
CA ASN A 337 7.09 20.95 -9.40
C ASN A 337 5.72 21.27 -9.98
N THR A 338 4.77 21.57 -9.12
CA THR A 338 3.40 21.91 -9.50
C THR A 338 3.05 23.27 -8.92
N VAL A 339 2.66 24.23 -9.73
CA VAL A 339 2.21 25.56 -9.32
C VAL A 339 0.81 25.78 -9.81
N GLY A 340 -0.08 26.23 -8.95
CA GLY A 340 -1.47 26.40 -9.34
C GLY A 340 -2.24 27.44 -8.53
N LEU A 341 -3.44 27.66 -9.01
CA LEU A 341 -4.44 28.55 -8.44
C LEU A 341 -5.65 27.74 -8.00
N SER A 342 -6.23 28.11 -6.89
CA SER A 342 -7.40 27.47 -6.30
C SER A 342 -8.47 28.54 -6.02
N LEU A 343 -9.62 28.39 -6.59
CA LEU A 343 -10.83 29.08 -6.15
C LEU A 343 -11.54 28.18 -5.14
N ARG A 344 -11.71 28.67 -3.92
CA ARG A 344 -12.23 27.87 -2.79
C ARG A 344 -13.74 27.79 -2.85
N GLU A 345 -14.29 26.64 -2.45
CA GLU A 345 -15.74 26.51 -2.23
C GLU A 345 -16.19 27.20 -0.92
N GLY A 346 -17.46 27.59 -0.84
CA GLY A 346 -18.09 28.00 0.40
C GLY A 346 -17.79 29.42 0.89
N PHE A 347 -17.00 30.22 0.18
CA PHE A 347 -16.75 31.62 0.59
C PHE A 347 -18.02 32.49 0.46
N ASN A 348 -18.98 32.09 -0.33
CA ASN A 348 -20.32 32.67 -0.38
C ASN A 348 -21.36 31.59 -0.78
N LYS A 349 -22.65 31.92 -0.69
CA LYS A 349 -23.78 30.99 -0.94
C LYS A 349 -23.85 30.50 -2.42
N TYR A 350 -23.19 31.17 -3.36
CA TYR A 350 -23.17 30.78 -4.77
C TYR A 350 -21.94 29.97 -5.15
N ALA A 351 -20.88 30.02 -4.36
CA ALA A 351 -19.65 29.27 -4.58
C ALA A 351 -19.79 27.83 -4.07
N ALA A 352 -20.66 27.07 -4.71
CA ALA A 352 -21.00 25.70 -4.30
C ALA A 352 -19.93 24.66 -4.68
N ALA A 353 -18.89 25.05 -5.42
CA ALA A 353 -17.78 24.18 -5.83
C ALA A 353 -16.46 24.94 -5.83
N GLY A 354 -15.37 24.25 -5.53
CA GLY A 354 -14.01 24.73 -5.67
C GLY A 354 -13.44 24.32 -7.04
N ILE A 355 -12.60 25.19 -7.61
CA ILE A 355 -11.91 24.96 -8.89
C ILE A 355 -10.44 25.17 -8.67
N ASN A 356 -9.62 24.18 -9.06
CA ASN A 356 -8.18 24.26 -9.05
C ASN A 356 -7.65 24.13 -10.50
N ALA A 357 -6.60 24.86 -10.81
CA ALA A 357 -5.88 24.73 -12.07
C ALA A 357 -4.38 24.86 -11.81
N TYR A 358 -3.56 24.07 -12.52
CA TYR A 358 -2.11 24.08 -12.34
C TYR A 358 -1.35 23.78 -13.62
N ILE A 359 -0.07 24.12 -13.57
CA ILE A 359 0.96 23.64 -14.47
C ILE A 359 1.98 22.85 -13.66
N ALA A 360 2.44 21.72 -14.20
CA ALA A 360 3.45 20.87 -13.58
C ALA A 360 4.64 20.68 -14.53
N PHE A 361 5.83 20.78 -13.98
CA PHE A 361 7.08 20.38 -14.61
C PHE A 361 7.62 19.14 -13.90
N GLU A 362 7.93 18.10 -14.67
CA GLU A 362 8.49 16.86 -14.19
C GLU A 362 9.78 16.52 -14.90
N TYR A 363 10.82 16.28 -14.12
CA TYR A 363 12.10 15.76 -14.58
C TYR A 363 12.29 14.35 -14.02
N GLN A 364 12.61 13.40 -14.90
CA GLN A 364 12.94 12.03 -14.52
C GLN A 364 14.32 11.66 -15.08
N ASN A 365 15.06 10.89 -14.31
CA ASN A 365 16.32 10.29 -14.76
C ASN A 365 16.33 8.80 -14.42
N PHE A 366 16.50 7.98 -15.42
CA PHE A 366 16.59 6.52 -15.33
C PHE A 366 18.04 6.10 -15.50
N GLU A 367 18.52 5.23 -14.60
CA GLU A 367 19.89 4.71 -14.64
C GLU A 367 19.87 3.19 -14.50
N GLN A 368 20.54 2.48 -15.40
CA GLN A 368 20.65 1.03 -15.41
C GLN A 368 22.01 0.59 -15.97
N LEU A 369 22.32 -0.69 -15.85
CA LEU A 369 23.54 -1.25 -16.42
C LEU A 369 23.45 -1.33 -17.94
N ASP A 370 24.59 -1.23 -18.60
CA ASP A 370 24.71 -1.44 -20.04
C ASP A 370 26.10 -1.99 -20.37
N SER A 371 26.27 -2.57 -21.55
CA SER A 371 27.54 -3.09 -22.06
C SER A 371 28.02 -2.30 -23.24
N ILE A 372 29.33 -2.07 -23.33
CA ILE A 372 29.96 -1.50 -24.53
C ILE A 372 30.52 -2.65 -25.38
N LYS A 373 30.20 -2.61 -26.68
CA LYS A 373 30.95 -3.37 -27.70
C LYS A 373 32.19 -2.57 -28.09
N SER A 374 33.38 -3.09 -27.82
CA SER A 374 34.64 -2.53 -28.34
C SER A 374 34.86 -2.98 -29.79
N ALA A 375 35.49 -2.13 -30.59
CA ALA A 375 35.87 -2.45 -31.96
C ALA A 375 36.86 -3.63 -32.09
N ILE A 376 37.49 -4.07 -30.99
CA ILE A 376 38.52 -5.15 -30.97
C ILE A 376 37.99 -6.41 -30.27
N GLY A 377 36.68 -6.52 -30.04
CA GLY A 377 36.05 -7.61 -29.32
C GLY A 377 35.23 -7.10 -28.15
N TYR A 378 34.51 -7.99 -27.46
CA TYR A 378 33.67 -7.61 -26.32
C TYR A 378 34.55 -7.11 -25.16
N SER A 379 34.50 -5.81 -24.92
CA SER A 379 35.05 -5.24 -23.69
C SER A 379 33.97 -5.37 -22.59
N SER A 380 34.33 -6.08 -21.52
CA SER A 380 33.48 -6.33 -20.33
C SER A 380 33.28 -5.11 -19.43
N ARG A 381 33.25 -3.91 -19.97
CA ARG A 381 33.01 -2.72 -19.16
C ARG A 381 31.52 -2.54 -18.94
N LEU A 382 31.06 -2.83 -17.70
CA LEU A 382 29.71 -2.47 -17.25
C LEU A 382 29.64 -0.95 -17.16
N MET A 383 28.71 -0.33 -17.87
CA MET A 383 28.44 1.10 -17.80
C MET A 383 27.02 1.34 -17.30
N ASN A 384 26.86 2.44 -16.56
CA ASN A 384 25.54 2.93 -16.22
C ASN A 384 24.97 3.71 -17.42
N ASN A 385 23.92 3.20 -18.03
CA ASN A 385 23.14 3.92 -19.02
C ASN A 385 22.20 4.89 -18.32
N LYS A 386 22.23 6.18 -18.70
CA LYS A 386 21.39 7.25 -18.13
C LYS A 386 20.51 7.85 -19.20
N VAL A 387 19.20 7.83 -18.95
CA VAL A 387 18.20 8.46 -19.82
C VAL A 387 17.39 9.46 -19.00
N SER A 388 17.24 10.66 -19.52
CA SER A 388 16.45 11.71 -18.87
C SER A 388 15.21 12.05 -19.68
N GLU A 389 14.09 12.20 -19.01
CA GLU A 389 12.83 12.64 -19.57
C GLU A 389 12.38 13.95 -18.90
N ASN A 390 11.88 14.90 -19.69
CA ASN A 390 11.29 16.13 -19.19
C ASN A 390 9.86 16.22 -19.70
N ASN A 391 8.91 16.46 -18.80
CA ASN A 391 7.51 16.52 -19.14
C ASN A 391 6.88 17.79 -18.57
N ILE A 392 5.98 18.40 -19.34
CA ILE A 392 5.17 19.54 -18.88
C ILE A 392 3.71 19.16 -19.04
N ALA A 393 2.97 19.31 -17.94
CA ALA A 393 1.56 18.98 -17.91
C ALA A 393 0.73 20.15 -17.38
N VAL A 394 -0.52 20.21 -17.80
CA VAL A 394 -1.55 21.08 -17.24
C VAL A 394 -2.65 20.22 -16.65
N GLY A 395 -3.22 20.65 -15.56
CA GLY A 395 -4.31 19.92 -14.93
C GLY A 395 -5.26 20.81 -14.18
N GLY A 396 -6.35 20.22 -13.75
CA GLY A 396 -7.38 20.90 -12.99
C GLY A 396 -8.24 19.95 -12.17
N GLN A 397 -8.94 20.53 -11.20
CA GLN A 397 -9.85 19.84 -10.33
C GLN A 397 -11.13 20.65 -10.15
N LEU A 398 -12.25 19.97 -10.17
CA LEU A 398 -13.54 20.48 -9.73
C LEU A 398 -13.96 19.68 -8.49
N ILE A 399 -14.09 20.37 -7.35
CA ILE A 399 -14.34 19.71 -6.06
C ILE A 399 -15.52 20.36 -5.34
N ARG A 400 -16.34 19.53 -4.70
CA ARG A 400 -17.38 19.94 -3.77
C ARG A 400 -17.37 19.01 -2.57
N THR A 401 -17.01 19.55 -1.41
CA THR A 401 -16.99 18.81 -0.15
C THR A 401 -18.08 19.30 0.81
N GLN A 402 -18.69 20.44 0.53
CA GLN A 402 -19.73 21.02 1.36
C GLN A 402 -21.12 20.59 0.90
N GLY A 403 -22.04 20.48 1.89
CA GLY A 403 -23.41 20.05 1.65
C GLY A 403 -23.72 18.70 2.28
N LYS A 404 -25.00 18.33 2.34
CA LYS A 404 -25.43 17.08 3.00
C LYS A 404 -25.65 15.91 2.04
N MET A 405 -25.96 16.20 0.77
CA MET A 405 -26.43 15.19 -0.17
C MET A 405 -25.41 14.79 -1.23
N VAL A 406 -24.64 15.75 -1.76
CA VAL A 406 -23.79 15.53 -2.92
C VAL A 406 -22.40 16.07 -2.68
N HIS A 407 -21.41 15.18 -2.72
CA HIS A 407 -19.99 15.50 -2.74
C HIS A 407 -19.39 14.96 -4.04
N TYR A 408 -18.44 15.65 -4.62
CA TYR A 408 -17.71 15.17 -5.78
C TYR A 408 -16.32 15.77 -5.88
N ASN A 409 -15.44 15.03 -6.52
CA ASN A 409 -14.08 15.42 -6.86
C ASN A 409 -13.78 14.87 -8.26
N VAL A 410 -13.59 15.76 -9.22
CA VAL A 410 -13.19 15.40 -10.59
C VAL A 410 -11.89 16.09 -10.89
N ASN A 411 -10.87 15.32 -11.21
CA ASN A 411 -9.56 15.84 -11.60
C ASN A 411 -9.08 15.25 -12.92
N GLY A 412 -8.25 16.03 -13.61
CA GLY A 412 -7.62 15.59 -14.84
C GLY A 412 -6.29 16.31 -15.09
N GLU A 413 -5.44 15.64 -15.82
CA GLU A 413 -4.14 16.14 -16.26
C GLU A 413 -3.89 15.75 -17.71
N PHE A 414 -3.25 16.63 -18.44
CA PHE A 414 -2.80 16.42 -19.82
C PHE A 414 -1.33 16.85 -19.96
N THR A 415 -0.48 15.93 -20.40
CA THR A 415 0.93 16.20 -20.69
C THR A 415 1.05 16.70 -22.13
N PHE A 416 1.34 17.99 -22.31
CA PHE A 416 1.38 18.60 -23.63
C PHE A 416 2.78 18.71 -24.24
N ALA A 417 3.84 18.52 -23.44
CA ALA A 417 5.22 18.54 -23.92
C ALA A 417 6.10 17.52 -23.19
N GLY A 418 7.12 17.02 -23.88
CA GLY A 418 8.09 16.07 -23.38
C GLY A 418 7.90 14.66 -23.95
N GLU A 419 8.62 13.70 -23.37
CA GLU A 419 8.62 12.29 -23.79
C GLU A 419 7.26 11.60 -23.62
N ARG A 420 6.45 12.10 -22.70
CA ARG A 420 5.09 11.62 -22.41
C ARG A 420 3.99 12.49 -23.02
N SER A 421 4.33 13.32 -24.02
CA SER A 421 3.35 14.19 -24.68
C SER A 421 2.14 13.39 -25.18
N GLY A 422 0.93 13.93 -24.94
CA GLY A 422 -0.33 13.27 -25.23
C GLY A 422 -0.77 12.20 -24.21
N ASP A 423 -0.07 12.04 -23.10
CA ASP A 423 -0.60 11.30 -21.95
C ASP A 423 -1.67 12.14 -21.26
N PHE A 424 -2.75 11.50 -20.85
CA PHE A 424 -3.77 12.16 -20.04
C PHE A 424 -4.48 11.18 -19.10
N PHE A 425 -5.06 11.75 -18.08
CA PHE A 425 -6.09 11.08 -17.29
C PHE A 425 -7.20 12.06 -16.88
N VAL A 426 -8.38 11.52 -16.70
CA VAL A 426 -9.51 12.17 -16.02
C VAL A 426 -10.08 11.15 -15.06
N GLU A 427 -10.20 11.53 -13.82
CA GLU A 427 -10.79 10.68 -12.77
C GLU A 427 -11.82 11.45 -11.97
N GLY A 428 -12.88 10.77 -11.56
CA GLY A 428 -13.97 11.34 -10.82
C GLY A 428 -14.39 10.43 -9.66
N HIS A 429 -14.63 11.06 -8.54
CA HIS A 429 -15.23 10.46 -7.35
C HIS A 429 -16.49 11.24 -7.01
N GLY A 430 -17.59 10.55 -6.77
CA GLY A 430 -18.86 11.16 -6.39
C GLY A 430 -19.51 10.40 -5.24
N GLU A 431 -20.06 11.14 -4.28
CA GLU A 431 -20.83 10.58 -3.16
C GLU A 431 -22.22 11.22 -3.14
N LEU A 432 -23.22 10.38 -2.95
CA LEU A 432 -24.62 10.76 -2.84
C LEU A 432 -25.25 10.10 -1.62
N ASN A 433 -25.70 10.91 -0.67
CA ASN A 433 -26.39 10.46 0.54
C ASN A 433 -27.90 10.58 0.34
N LEU A 434 -28.59 9.45 0.23
CA LEU A 434 -30.03 9.38 -0.04
C LEU A 434 -30.80 8.88 1.18
N PRO A 435 -31.80 9.62 1.68
CA PRO A 435 -32.68 9.10 2.71
C PRO A 435 -33.65 8.06 2.09
N ILE A 436 -33.44 6.78 2.39
CA ILE A 436 -34.23 5.65 1.87
C ILE A 436 -34.72 4.80 3.04
N TRP A 437 -36.03 4.52 3.12
CA TRP A 437 -36.64 3.64 4.13
C TRP A 437 -36.29 3.96 5.59
N GLY A 438 -36.11 5.24 5.91
CA GLY A 438 -35.75 5.68 7.26
C GLY A 438 -34.26 5.41 7.63
N ASP A 439 -33.44 5.13 6.64
CA ASP A 439 -31.98 5.07 6.70
C ASP A 439 -31.38 6.07 5.71
N THR A 440 -30.07 6.24 5.74
CA THR A 440 -29.30 6.99 4.73
C THR A 440 -28.50 6.01 3.90
N ALA A 441 -28.98 5.72 2.69
CA ALA A 441 -28.17 4.97 1.73
C ALA A 441 -27.08 5.88 1.17
N GLN A 442 -25.84 5.44 1.27
CA GLN A 442 -24.70 6.12 0.65
C GLN A 442 -24.38 5.45 -0.68
N VAL A 443 -24.41 6.23 -1.76
CA VAL A 443 -23.99 5.79 -3.09
C VAL A 443 -22.67 6.47 -3.41
N VAL A 444 -21.63 5.69 -3.72
CA VAL A 444 -20.32 6.19 -4.14
C VAL A 444 -20.06 5.72 -5.58
N MET A 445 -19.59 6.63 -6.42
CA MET A 445 -19.20 6.34 -7.80
C MET A 445 -17.76 6.76 -8.05
N ASN A 446 -16.97 5.85 -8.57
CA ASN A 446 -15.61 6.11 -9.02
C ASN A 446 -15.51 5.83 -10.52
N ALA A 447 -14.91 6.73 -11.26
CA ALA A 447 -14.67 6.52 -12.68
C ALA A 447 -13.33 7.12 -13.10
N PHE A 448 -12.65 6.49 -14.06
CA PHE A 448 -11.51 7.11 -14.70
C PHE A 448 -11.39 6.74 -16.19
N ILE A 449 -10.75 7.62 -16.94
CA ILE A 449 -10.26 7.38 -18.29
C ILE A 449 -8.80 7.80 -18.30
N LYS A 450 -7.91 6.92 -18.74
CA LYS A 450 -6.45 7.14 -18.81
C LYS A 450 -5.92 6.68 -20.16
N ASN A 451 -5.02 7.46 -20.73
CA ASN A 451 -4.23 7.09 -21.90
C ASN A 451 -2.78 7.44 -21.64
N GLN A 452 -1.97 6.45 -21.31
CA GLN A 452 -0.64 6.67 -20.77
C GLN A 452 0.40 5.78 -21.45
N LYS A 453 1.58 6.33 -21.67
CA LYS A 453 2.74 5.59 -22.14
C LYS A 453 3.16 4.58 -21.06
N PRO A 454 3.42 3.30 -21.40
CA PRO A 454 3.92 2.34 -20.41
C PRO A 454 5.20 2.82 -19.75
N SER A 455 5.41 2.42 -18.49
CA SER A 455 6.58 2.79 -17.68
C SER A 455 7.89 2.54 -18.42
N TYR A 456 8.90 3.38 -18.16
CA TYR A 456 10.21 3.28 -18.80
C TYR A 456 10.78 1.86 -18.72
N TYR A 457 10.78 1.24 -17.53
CA TYR A 457 11.36 -0.08 -17.33
C TYR A 457 10.54 -1.26 -17.91
N ILE A 458 9.29 -1.03 -18.28
CA ILE A 458 8.53 -1.99 -19.12
C ILE A 458 9.01 -1.90 -20.57
N ARG A 459 9.37 -0.70 -21.06
CA ARG A 459 9.83 -0.47 -22.42
C ARG A 459 11.31 -0.74 -22.61
N HIS A 460 12.15 -0.36 -21.65
CA HIS A 460 13.61 -0.42 -21.74
C HIS A 460 14.19 -0.93 -20.43
N TYR A 461 14.77 -2.11 -20.44
CA TYR A 461 15.43 -2.67 -19.27
C TYR A 461 16.65 -3.46 -19.64
N HIS A 462 17.77 -3.20 -18.94
CA HIS A 462 19.06 -3.84 -19.16
C HIS A 462 19.63 -4.35 -17.84
N SER A 463 19.79 -5.64 -17.75
CA SER A 463 20.42 -6.32 -16.62
C SER A 463 21.16 -7.56 -17.11
N ARG A 464 21.82 -8.29 -16.22
CA ARG A 464 22.55 -9.49 -16.61
C ARG A 464 21.65 -10.56 -17.23
N HIS A 465 20.46 -10.78 -16.67
CA HIS A 465 19.59 -11.90 -17.07
C HIS A 465 18.32 -11.46 -17.80
N ALA A 466 18.09 -10.15 -17.95
CA ALA A 466 16.93 -9.61 -18.65
C ALA A 466 17.34 -8.39 -19.48
N TRP A 467 16.95 -8.41 -20.76
CA TRP A 467 17.35 -7.34 -21.69
C TRP A 467 16.29 -7.13 -22.75
N TRP A 468 15.72 -5.91 -22.79
CA TRP A 468 14.75 -5.55 -23.82
C TRP A 468 14.70 -4.05 -24.09
N ASN A 469 14.30 -3.73 -25.33
CA ASN A 469 13.96 -2.39 -25.79
C ASN A 469 12.72 -2.51 -26.67
N HIS A 470 11.61 -2.01 -26.23
CA HIS A 470 10.34 -2.03 -26.94
C HIS A 470 9.73 -0.64 -27.07
N ASP A 471 9.09 -0.40 -28.19
CA ASP A 471 8.27 0.78 -28.43
C ASP A 471 6.80 0.37 -28.38
N PHE A 472 6.29 0.25 -27.15
CA PHE A 472 4.90 -0.11 -26.90
C PHE A 472 3.97 1.08 -27.10
N ASP A 473 2.78 0.82 -27.65
CA ASP A 473 1.69 1.78 -27.74
C ASP A 473 1.21 2.22 -26.35
N LYS A 474 0.57 3.40 -26.31
CA LYS A 474 -0.07 3.88 -25.07
C LYS A 474 -1.18 2.93 -24.64
N GLU A 475 -1.21 2.67 -23.35
CA GLU A 475 -2.25 1.88 -22.70
C GLU A 475 -3.48 2.78 -22.46
N TRP A 476 -4.63 2.37 -22.98
CA TRP A 476 -5.92 3.00 -22.73
C TRP A 476 -6.71 2.22 -21.70
N ARG A 477 -7.09 2.88 -20.59
CA ARG A 477 -7.89 2.27 -19.52
C ARG A 477 -9.10 3.12 -19.22
N THR A 478 -10.23 2.46 -19.03
CA THR A 478 -11.48 3.09 -18.58
C THR A 478 -12.11 2.23 -17.52
N ARG A 479 -12.39 2.81 -16.34
CA ARG A 479 -13.04 2.13 -15.22
C ARG A 479 -14.29 2.89 -14.80
N LEU A 480 -15.32 2.15 -14.48
CA LEU A 480 -16.51 2.63 -13.78
C LEU A 480 -16.79 1.68 -12.62
N GLU A 481 -16.93 2.24 -11.43
CA GLU A 481 -17.23 1.51 -10.21
C GLU A 481 -18.33 2.24 -9.45
N GLY A 482 -19.34 1.50 -8.98
CA GLY A 482 -20.43 1.99 -8.15
C GLY A 482 -20.51 1.19 -6.87
N GLN A 483 -20.70 1.88 -5.75
CA GLN A 483 -20.90 1.28 -4.45
C GLN A 483 -22.18 1.81 -3.84
N ILE A 484 -22.97 0.93 -3.25
CA ILE A 484 -24.11 1.30 -2.40
C ILE A 484 -23.91 0.70 -1.02
N SER A 485 -24.12 1.52 0.02
CA SER A 485 -24.00 1.10 1.41
C SER A 485 -25.24 1.45 2.20
N PHE A 486 -25.66 0.53 3.06
CA PHE A 486 -26.77 0.68 4.01
C PHE A 486 -26.21 0.51 5.44
N PRO A 487 -25.96 1.62 6.16
CA PRO A 487 -25.32 1.57 7.49
C PRO A 487 -26.11 0.75 8.54
N LYS A 488 -27.46 0.82 8.52
CA LYS A 488 -28.26 0.07 9.49
C LYS A 488 -28.16 -1.45 9.36
N THR A 489 -27.98 -1.95 8.15
CA THR A 489 -27.86 -3.40 7.91
C THR A 489 -26.41 -3.84 7.77
N ASN A 490 -25.44 -2.91 7.88
CA ASN A 490 -24.02 -3.14 7.62
C ASN A 490 -23.78 -3.84 6.26
N THR A 491 -24.57 -3.43 5.25
CA THR A 491 -24.50 -3.99 3.90
C THR A 491 -23.78 -3.03 2.97
N LYS A 492 -22.80 -3.51 2.22
CA LYS A 492 -22.07 -2.75 1.21
C LYS A 492 -21.91 -3.60 -0.05
N LEU A 493 -22.45 -3.12 -1.16
CA LEU A 493 -22.30 -3.74 -2.47
C LEU A 493 -21.48 -2.82 -3.38
N THR A 494 -20.40 -3.32 -3.94
CA THR A 494 -19.55 -2.62 -4.91
C THR A 494 -19.55 -3.40 -6.21
N VAL A 495 -19.82 -2.75 -7.34
CA VAL A 495 -19.74 -3.35 -8.67
C VAL A 495 -18.91 -2.46 -9.56
N GLY A 496 -17.95 -3.04 -10.25
CA GLY A 496 -17.06 -2.31 -11.14
C GLY A 496 -16.74 -3.05 -12.44
N VAL A 497 -16.46 -2.27 -13.46
CA VAL A 497 -16.00 -2.76 -14.76
C VAL A 497 -14.82 -1.93 -15.22
N GLU A 498 -13.81 -2.59 -15.75
CA GLU A 498 -12.66 -1.94 -16.38
C GLU A 498 -12.42 -2.51 -17.77
N ASN A 499 -12.19 -1.60 -18.74
CA ASN A 499 -11.76 -1.93 -20.08
C ASN A 499 -10.33 -1.46 -20.29
N ILE A 500 -9.47 -2.33 -20.83
CA ILE A 500 -8.06 -2.07 -21.07
C ILE A 500 -7.74 -2.40 -22.53
N LYS A 501 -7.15 -1.46 -23.24
CA LYS A 501 -6.56 -1.66 -24.57
C LYS A 501 -5.06 -1.48 -24.49
N ASN A 502 -4.32 -2.26 -25.27
CA ASN A 502 -2.85 -2.27 -25.28
C ASN A 502 -2.24 -2.63 -23.92
N TYR A 503 -2.82 -3.62 -23.23
CA TYR A 503 -2.39 -4.07 -21.92
C TYR A 503 -0.97 -4.61 -21.94
N CYS A 504 -0.09 -4.04 -21.11
CA CYS A 504 1.28 -4.51 -20.93
C CYS A 504 1.39 -5.50 -19.76
N TYR A 505 2.09 -6.61 -19.99
CA TYR A 505 2.29 -7.67 -19.00
C TYR A 505 3.65 -8.34 -19.16
N PHE A 506 4.06 -9.09 -18.16
CA PHE A 506 5.25 -9.94 -18.23
C PHE A 506 4.84 -11.40 -18.35
N GLU A 507 5.62 -12.19 -19.10
CA GLU A 507 5.45 -13.63 -19.19
C GLU A 507 6.78 -14.38 -19.03
N ASN A 508 6.72 -15.62 -18.54
CA ASN A 508 7.87 -16.51 -18.49
C ASN A 508 8.00 -17.25 -19.83
N THR A 509 9.02 -16.91 -20.61
CA THR A 509 9.36 -17.57 -21.89
C THR A 509 10.54 -18.53 -21.77
N GLY A 510 10.85 -18.99 -20.56
CA GLY A 510 11.95 -19.89 -20.28
C GLY A 510 11.79 -21.28 -20.93
N VAL A 511 12.90 -22.01 -20.94
CA VAL A 511 12.98 -23.38 -21.44
C VAL A 511 12.94 -24.39 -20.30
N ALA A 512 12.47 -25.61 -20.58
CA ALA A 512 12.43 -26.67 -19.59
C ALA A 512 13.87 -27.03 -19.14
N TYR A 513 14.05 -27.20 -17.84
CA TYR A 513 15.29 -27.71 -17.26
C TYR A 513 15.02 -28.60 -16.07
N SER A 514 16.01 -29.41 -15.68
CA SER A 514 15.92 -30.30 -14.53
C SER A 514 17.20 -30.27 -13.75
N THR A 515 17.08 -30.44 -12.44
CA THR A 515 18.19 -30.61 -11.49
C THR A 515 17.98 -31.92 -10.73
N SER A 516 18.89 -32.26 -9.83
CA SER A 516 18.75 -33.41 -8.93
C SER A 516 17.59 -33.27 -7.93
N THR A 517 17.10 -32.07 -7.68
CA THR A 517 16.07 -31.75 -6.69
C THR A 517 14.70 -31.43 -7.27
N GLY A 518 14.62 -31.20 -8.59
CA GLY A 518 13.34 -30.90 -9.24
C GLY A 518 13.48 -30.56 -10.72
N SER A 519 12.33 -30.37 -11.37
CA SER A 519 12.24 -29.95 -12.78
C SER A 519 11.30 -28.77 -12.92
N GLY A 520 11.57 -27.88 -13.88
CA GLY A 520 10.77 -26.67 -14.11
C GLY A 520 11.14 -26.00 -15.42
N TYR A 521 10.80 -24.73 -15.51
CA TYR A 521 11.14 -23.84 -16.61
C TYR A 521 12.08 -22.74 -16.09
N SER A 522 13.11 -22.41 -16.86
CA SER A 522 14.04 -21.33 -16.53
C SER A 522 13.27 -20.00 -16.35
N ASN A 523 13.75 -19.17 -15.43
CA ASN A 523 13.15 -17.85 -15.17
C ASN A 523 13.63 -16.87 -16.24
N ASN A 524 12.85 -16.72 -17.32
CA ASN A 524 13.12 -15.82 -18.44
C ASN A 524 11.94 -14.86 -18.63
N VAL A 525 12.00 -13.73 -17.97
CA VAL A 525 10.96 -12.71 -18.02
C VAL A 525 11.01 -11.93 -19.31
N THR A 526 9.86 -11.79 -19.97
CA THR A 526 9.71 -11.06 -21.23
C THR A 526 8.49 -10.14 -21.13
N PRO A 527 8.63 -8.82 -21.41
CA PRO A 527 7.48 -7.93 -21.50
C PRO A 527 6.71 -8.14 -22.81
N ARG A 528 5.40 -8.06 -22.74
CA ARG A 528 4.49 -8.18 -23.87
C ARG A 528 3.41 -7.10 -23.83
N GLN A 529 2.83 -6.82 -24.97
CA GLN A 529 1.66 -5.96 -25.07
C GLN A 529 0.55 -6.65 -25.89
N HIS A 530 -0.66 -6.70 -25.32
CA HIS A 530 -1.84 -7.21 -26.01
C HIS A 530 -2.60 -6.05 -26.66
N THR A 531 -2.65 -6.01 -27.98
CA THR A 531 -3.27 -4.91 -28.75
C THR A 531 -4.80 -4.88 -28.73
N GLY A 532 -5.44 -5.98 -28.28
CA GLY A 532 -6.90 -6.08 -28.16
C GLY A 532 -7.46 -5.44 -26.88
N ASN A 533 -8.79 -5.47 -26.79
CA ASN A 533 -9.48 -5.05 -25.56
C ASN A 533 -9.61 -6.20 -24.57
N ILE A 534 -9.36 -5.90 -23.33
CA ILE A 534 -9.63 -6.78 -22.19
C ILE A 534 -10.67 -6.10 -21.30
N GLN A 535 -11.68 -6.82 -20.88
CA GLN A 535 -12.65 -6.36 -19.92
C GLN A 535 -12.56 -7.19 -18.66
N VAL A 536 -12.54 -6.53 -17.50
CA VAL A 536 -12.62 -7.15 -16.19
C VAL A 536 -13.86 -6.63 -15.48
N ILE A 537 -14.65 -7.53 -14.94
CA ILE A 537 -15.84 -7.20 -14.12
C ILE A 537 -15.59 -7.75 -12.71
N SER A 538 -15.94 -6.97 -11.70
CA SER A 538 -15.89 -7.37 -10.31
C SER A 538 -17.14 -6.93 -9.57
N ALA A 539 -17.64 -7.79 -8.67
CA ALA A 539 -18.71 -7.47 -7.74
C ALA A 539 -18.30 -7.94 -6.35
N ASN A 540 -18.30 -7.03 -5.39
CA ASN A 540 -17.98 -7.30 -3.99
C ASN A 540 -19.20 -7.03 -3.12
N LEU A 541 -19.56 -7.99 -2.30
CA LEU A 541 -20.59 -7.89 -1.28
C LEU A 541 -19.94 -8.04 0.10
N ARG A 542 -20.04 -6.98 0.90
CA ARG A 542 -19.73 -7.04 2.32
C ARG A 542 -21.01 -7.00 3.12
N GLN A 543 -21.20 -7.97 4.02
CA GLN A 543 -22.36 -8.09 4.87
C GLN A 543 -21.94 -8.55 6.26
N ASP A 544 -22.20 -7.70 7.25
CA ASP A 544 -21.89 -7.99 8.64
C ASP A 544 -23.21 -8.20 9.40
N PHE A 545 -23.33 -9.36 10.08
CA PHE A 545 -24.49 -9.70 10.91
C PHE A 545 -24.14 -9.60 12.38
N LYS A 546 -25.06 -9.03 13.17
CA LYS A 546 -24.92 -8.91 14.62
C LYS A 546 -26.14 -9.49 15.32
N PHE A 547 -25.93 -10.51 16.15
CA PHE A 547 -26.96 -11.19 16.95
C PHE A 547 -26.57 -11.18 18.44
N GLY A 548 -26.86 -10.10 19.15
CA GLY A 548 -26.41 -9.91 20.52
C GLY A 548 -24.91 -9.79 20.62
N ILE A 549 -24.27 -10.79 21.26
CA ILE A 549 -22.79 -10.87 21.37
C ILE A 549 -22.15 -11.56 20.18
N PHE A 550 -22.91 -12.22 19.32
CA PHE A 550 -22.42 -12.95 18.16
C PHE A 550 -22.35 -12.04 16.94
N HIS A 551 -21.24 -12.09 16.26
CA HIS A 551 -20.96 -11.34 15.02
C HIS A 551 -20.52 -12.30 13.92
N PHE A 552 -20.95 -12.02 12.70
CA PHE A 552 -20.58 -12.78 11.53
C PHE A 552 -20.37 -11.84 10.34
N ASP A 553 -19.11 -11.53 10.05
CA ASP A 553 -18.70 -10.64 8.98
C ASP A 553 -18.34 -11.41 7.74
N ASN A 554 -18.77 -10.94 6.60
CA ASN A 554 -18.52 -11.59 5.31
C ASN A 554 -18.10 -10.55 4.27
N ASP A 555 -17.07 -10.88 3.51
CA ASP A 555 -16.58 -10.14 2.35
C ASP A 555 -16.44 -11.12 1.19
N VAL A 556 -17.28 -10.99 0.18
CA VAL A 556 -17.36 -11.92 -0.96
C VAL A 556 -17.14 -11.15 -2.23
N THR A 557 -16.10 -11.51 -2.98
CA THR A 557 -15.79 -10.89 -4.27
C THR A 557 -15.92 -11.92 -5.39
N TYR A 558 -16.76 -11.61 -6.36
CA TYR A 558 -16.84 -12.31 -7.64
C TYR A 558 -16.16 -11.46 -8.71
N GLN A 559 -15.34 -12.07 -9.57
CA GLN A 559 -14.69 -11.37 -10.67
C GLN A 559 -14.45 -12.26 -11.88
N LYS A 560 -14.38 -11.62 -13.06
CA LYS A 560 -14.14 -12.32 -14.31
C LYS A 560 -13.41 -11.42 -15.32
N SER A 561 -12.42 -11.97 -16.00
CA SER A 561 -11.74 -11.37 -17.15
C SER A 561 -12.21 -12.00 -18.45
N THR A 562 -12.36 -11.20 -19.53
CA THR A 562 -12.61 -11.71 -20.89
C THR A 562 -11.39 -12.39 -21.50
N LYS A 563 -10.20 -12.17 -20.91
CA LYS A 563 -8.91 -12.76 -21.28
C LYS A 563 -8.25 -13.34 -20.03
N SER A 564 -8.75 -14.49 -19.55
CA SER A 564 -8.23 -15.15 -18.37
C SER A 564 -6.81 -15.72 -18.56
N ASP A 565 -6.38 -15.90 -19.78
CA ASP A 565 -5.02 -16.26 -20.16
C ASP A 565 -3.98 -15.12 -19.96
N LEU A 566 -4.44 -13.87 -20.00
CA LEU A 566 -3.60 -12.67 -19.82
C LEU A 566 -3.79 -12.01 -18.46
N ILE A 567 -4.99 -12.04 -17.93
CA ILE A 567 -5.32 -11.55 -16.58
C ILE A 567 -6.01 -12.71 -15.83
N PRO A 568 -5.23 -13.68 -15.34
CA PRO A 568 -5.77 -14.79 -14.56
C PRO A 568 -6.21 -14.29 -13.17
N LEU A 569 -7.44 -14.59 -12.79
CA LEU A 569 -8.07 -14.17 -11.54
C LEU A 569 -8.87 -15.33 -10.95
N PRO A 570 -8.89 -15.49 -9.62
CA PRO A 570 -9.85 -16.38 -8.99
C PRO A 570 -11.26 -15.84 -9.23
N THR A 571 -12.19 -16.71 -9.58
CA THR A 571 -13.58 -16.33 -9.84
C THR A 571 -14.28 -15.82 -8.58
N LEU A 572 -13.98 -16.43 -7.43
CA LEU A 572 -14.54 -16.07 -6.13
C LEU A 572 -13.40 -15.93 -5.12
N SER A 573 -13.46 -14.87 -4.32
CA SER A 573 -12.66 -14.70 -3.11
C SER A 573 -13.59 -14.43 -1.94
N LEU A 574 -13.34 -15.08 -0.81
CA LEU A 574 -14.17 -15.03 0.39
C LEU A 574 -13.30 -14.76 1.62
N TYR A 575 -13.68 -13.80 2.40
CA TYR A 575 -13.29 -13.65 3.79
C TYR A 575 -14.52 -13.77 4.66
N THR A 576 -14.44 -14.54 5.72
CA THR A 576 -15.51 -14.64 6.71
C THR A 576 -14.91 -14.69 8.11
N ASN A 577 -15.56 -14.02 9.05
CA ASN A 577 -15.13 -13.91 10.45
C ASN A 577 -16.31 -14.11 11.37
N LEU A 578 -16.25 -15.17 12.18
CA LEU A 578 -17.26 -15.50 13.19
C LEU A 578 -16.66 -15.26 14.58
N TYR A 579 -17.24 -14.34 15.35
CA TYR A 579 -16.71 -13.99 16.65
C TYR A 579 -17.78 -13.61 17.66
N ILE A 580 -17.39 -13.61 18.92
CA ILE A 580 -18.18 -13.08 20.04
C ILE A 580 -17.47 -11.86 20.62
N GLU A 581 -18.26 -10.82 20.88
CA GLU A 581 -17.81 -9.58 21.51
C GLU A 581 -18.46 -9.45 22.89
N PHE A 582 -17.62 -9.27 23.92
CA PHE A 582 -18.09 -9.08 25.29
C PHE A 582 -17.10 -8.25 26.10
N ARG A 583 -17.55 -7.80 27.29
CA ARG A 583 -16.71 -6.96 28.15
C ARG A 583 -16.52 -7.59 29.53
N ILE A 584 -15.27 -7.74 29.96
CA ILE A 584 -14.89 -8.21 31.28
C ILE A 584 -14.69 -7.02 32.22
N ALA A 585 -15.28 -7.12 33.42
CA ALA A 585 -15.21 -6.10 34.49
C ALA A 585 -15.54 -4.67 34.00
N LYS A 586 -16.30 -4.50 32.93
CA LYS A 586 -16.69 -3.22 32.30
C LYS A 586 -15.50 -2.40 31.73
N VAL A 587 -14.30 -2.95 31.63
CA VAL A 587 -13.09 -2.23 31.19
C VAL A 587 -12.31 -2.94 30.09
N LEU A 588 -12.30 -4.27 30.06
CA LEU A 588 -11.59 -5.05 29.04
C LEU A 588 -12.59 -5.50 27.96
N ASN A 589 -12.51 -4.92 26.79
CA ASN A 589 -13.24 -5.40 25.62
C ASN A 589 -12.54 -6.64 25.08
N CYS A 590 -13.30 -7.70 24.84
CA CYS A 590 -12.79 -8.98 24.35
C CYS A 590 -13.55 -9.36 23.08
N GLU A 591 -12.81 -9.82 22.09
CA GLU A 591 -13.30 -10.34 20.82
C GLU A 591 -12.62 -11.70 20.61
N LEU A 592 -13.40 -12.78 20.63
CA LEU A 592 -12.90 -14.15 20.46
C LEU A 592 -13.54 -14.76 19.24
N GLY A 593 -12.76 -15.24 18.30
CA GLY A 593 -13.32 -15.73 17.06
C GLY A 593 -12.38 -16.57 16.22
N GLY A 594 -12.88 -16.86 15.02
CA GLY A 594 -12.11 -17.50 13.96
C GLY A 594 -12.45 -16.88 12.62
N ASP A 595 -11.43 -16.69 11.82
CA ASP A 595 -11.56 -16.20 10.46
C ASP A 595 -11.14 -17.25 9.43
N MET A 596 -11.68 -17.12 8.23
CA MET A 596 -11.37 -17.96 7.08
C MET A 596 -11.15 -17.08 5.85
N LYS A 597 -10.07 -17.33 5.14
CA LYS A 597 -9.70 -16.73 3.87
C LYS A 597 -9.72 -17.83 2.80
N TYR A 598 -10.44 -17.59 1.70
CA TYR A 598 -10.61 -18.59 0.64
C TYR A 598 -10.64 -17.92 -0.72
N PHE A 599 -10.10 -18.58 -1.72
CA PHE A 599 -10.25 -18.22 -3.13
C PHE A 599 -10.33 -19.48 -4.01
N THR A 600 -11.11 -19.36 -5.09
CA THR A 600 -11.24 -20.43 -6.07
C THR A 600 -9.96 -20.62 -6.84
N GLU A 601 -9.73 -21.85 -7.29
CA GLU A 601 -8.59 -22.24 -8.10
C GLU A 601 -8.45 -21.37 -9.37
N TYR A 602 -7.24 -20.92 -9.66
CA TYR A 602 -6.89 -20.17 -10.86
C TYR A 602 -5.41 -20.35 -11.22
N GLU A 603 -5.04 -20.04 -12.47
CA GLU A 603 -3.64 -20.01 -12.91
C GLU A 603 -2.93 -18.79 -12.32
N ALA A 604 -2.47 -18.89 -11.07
CA ALA A 604 -1.84 -17.78 -10.39
C ALA A 604 -0.53 -17.36 -11.09
N PRO A 605 -0.15 -16.08 -11.03
CA PRO A 605 1.08 -15.61 -11.67
C PRO A 605 2.33 -16.28 -11.05
N ASP A 606 3.37 -16.43 -11.88
CA ASP A 606 4.73 -16.74 -11.46
C ASP A 606 5.44 -15.47 -11.00
N TYR A 607 6.64 -15.61 -10.41
CA TYR A 607 7.42 -14.48 -9.95
C TYR A 607 8.84 -14.48 -10.53
N SER A 608 9.30 -13.30 -10.97
CA SER A 608 10.68 -13.12 -11.42
C SER A 608 11.49 -12.30 -10.43
N PRO A 609 12.47 -12.91 -9.72
CA PRO A 609 13.40 -12.19 -8.85
C PRO A 609 14.24 -11.15 -9.58
N VAL A 610 14.58 -11.41 -10.86
CA VAL A 610 15.41 -10.53 -11.71
C VAL A 610 14.82 -9.12 -11.81
N ILE A 611 13.50 -9.01 -11.86
CA ILE A 611 12.81 -7.72 -11.96
C ILE A 611 11.89 -7.43 -10.77
N SER A 612 11.85 -8.31 -9.77
CA SER A 612 10.92 -8.25 -8.64
C SER A 612 9.47 -7.99 -9.10
N GLN A 613 9.00 -8.75 -10.12
CA GLN A 613 7.66 -8.61 -10.67
C GLN A 613 6.98 -9.95 -10.84
N PHE A 614 5.65 -9.92 -10.74
CA PHE A 614 4.81 -11.04 -11.10
C PHE A 614 4.64 -11.10 -12.63
N MET A 615 4.65 -12.30 -13.18
CA MET A 615 4.56 -12.58 -14.61
C MET A 615 3.59 -13.75 -14.85
N LEU A 616 3.10 -13.88 -16.06
CA LEU A 616 2.36 -15.08 -16.46
C LEU A 616 3.29 -16.29 -16.43
N GLN A 617 2.76 -17.42 -15.98
CA GLN A 617 3.46 -18.68 -16.01
C GLN A 617 3.85 -19.06 -17.44
N ASN A 618 4.88 -19.91 -17.57
CA ASN A 618 5.24 -20.49 -18.86
C ASN A 618 4.04 -21.21 -19.48
N ALA A 619 3.76 -20.96 -20.75
CA ALA A 619 2.59 -21.49 -21.45
C ALA A 619 2.53 -23.03 -21.47
N ASN A 620 3.70 -23.70 -21.36
CA ASN A 620 3.80 -25.17 -21.39
C ASN A 620 3.71 -25.80 -19.99
N ASN A 621 3.61 -25.02 -18.90
CA ASN A 621 3.58 -25.54 -17.53
C ASN A 621 2.72 -24.66 -16.64
N ARG A 622 1.47 -24.51 -16.99
CA ARG A 622 0.53 -23.71 -16.19
C ARG A 622 -0.03 -24.54 -15.03
N LYS A 623 0.21 -24.07 -13.84
CA LYS A 623 -0.28 -24.67 -12.60
C LYS A 623 -1.38 -23.79 -12.02
N LYS A 624 -2.34 -24.43 -11.38
CA LYS A 624 -3.40 -23.76 -10.66
C LYS A 624 -3.22 -23.90 -9.17
N VAL A 625 -3.54 -22.83 -8.43
CA VAL A 625 -3.53 -22.79 -6.97
C VAL A 625 -4.85 -22.23 -6.48
N GLY A 626 -5.23 -22.59 -5.25
CA GLY A 626 -6.48 -22.18 -4.62
C GLY A 626 -7.32 -23.36 -4.15
N ASN A 627 -8.63 -23.15 -3.96
CA ASN A 627 -9.56 -24.11 -3.39
C ASN A 627 -9.14 -24.62 -2.00
N TYR A 628 -8.43 -23.78 -1.24
CA TYR A 628 -7.98 -24.08 0.10
C TYR A 628 -8.48 -23.01 1.08
N PRO A 629 -9.25 -23.37 2.12
CA PRO A 629 -9.65 -22.45 3.17
C PRO A 629 -8.53 -22.29 4.21
N LEU A 630 -7.92 -21.12 4.27
CA LEU A 630 -6.98 -20.78 5.33
C LEU A 630 -7.76 -20.34 6.55
N ILE A 631 -7.70 -21.09 7.64
CA ILE A 631 -8.46 -20.86 8.87
C ILE A 631 -7.53 -20.48 10.00
N SER A 632 -7.88 -19.43 10.74
CA SER A 632 -7.18 -18.99 11.95
C SER A 632 -8.18 -18.77 13.09
N ILE A 633 -7.71 -18.93 14.32
CA ILE A 633 -8.47 -18.59 15.53
C ILE A 633 -7.74 -17.52 16.32
N TYR A 634 -8.49 -16.63 16.94
CA TYR A 634 -7.88 -15.48 17.59
C TYR A 634 -8.64 -14.99 18.83
N ALA A 635 -7.95 -14.20 19.62
CA ALA A 635 -8.48 -13.40 20.70
C ALA A 635 -7.91 -11.98 20.60
N ASN A 636 -8.77 -10.98 20.43
CA ASN A 636 -8.43 -9.57 20.47
C ASN A 636 -8.91 -8.96 21.79
N PHE A 637 -8.10 -8.08 22.34
CA PHE A 637 -8.38 -7.39 23.59
C PHE A 637 -8.10 -5.91 23.45
N ASP A 638 -8.96 -5.09 24.04
CA ASP A 638 -8.78 -3.65 24.16
C ASP A 638 -8.99 -3.21 25.61
N LEU A 639 -7.92 -2.68 26.19
CA LEU A 639 -7.90 -2.16 27.54
C LEU A 639 -7.50 -0.68 27.53
N LYS A 640 -8.49 0.22 27.52
CA LYS A 640 -8.30 1.67 27.54
C LYS A 640 -7.47 2.18 26.36
N ARG A 641 -6.14 2.27 26.52
CA ARG A 641 -5.19 2.82 25.55
C ARG A 641 -4.34 1.74 24.87
N THR A 642 -4.59 0.47 25.23
CA THR A 642 -3.78 -0.67 24.77
C THR A 642 -4.69 -1.70 24.15
N ARG A 643 -4.39 -2.08 22.93
CA ARG A 643 -5.00 -3.24 22.28
C ARG A 643 -3.93 -4.31 22.06
N PHE A 644 -4.30 -5.57 22.19
CA PHE A 644 -3.41 -6.69 21.93
C PHE A 644 -4.20 -7.88 21.41
N TYR A 645 -3.50 -8.77 20.70
CA TYR A 645 -4.11 -10.00 20.20
C TYR A 645 -3.18 -11.19 20.39
N VAL A 646 -3.81 -12.36 20.42
CA VAL A 646 -3.18 -13.68 20.26
C VAL A 646 -3.93 -14.39 19.14
N GLN A 647 -3.22 -14.94 18.17
CA GLN A 647 -3.81 -15.67 17.05
C GLN A 647 -3.04 -16.96 16.84
N TYR A 648 -3.75 -18.06 16.64
CA TYR A 648 -3.17 -19.26 16.05
C TYR A 648 -3.54 -19.28 14.56
N TYR A 649 -2.54 -18.95 13.76
CA TYR A 649 -2.64 -18.87 12.31
C TYR A 649 -2.60 -20.27 11.70
N HIS A 650 -3.37 -20.52 10.63
CA HIS A 650 -3.34 -21.71 9.78
C HIS A 650 -3.57 -23.03 10.56
N ILE A 651 -4.66 -23.09 11.33
CA ILE A 651 -4.97 -24.25 12.20
C ILE A 651 -5.23 -25.55 11.40
N ASN A 652 -5.60 -25.44 10.11
CA ASN A 652 -5.95 -26.56 9.21
C ASN A 652 -4.83 -26.94 8.24
N GLN A 653 -3.57 -26.73 8.57
CA GLN A 653 -2.40 -26.99 7.72
C GLN A 653 -2.29 -28.41 7.13
N SER A 654 -2.98 -29.39 7.67
CA SER A 654 -2.83 -30.80 7.29
C SER A 654 -3.39 -31.19 5.90
N ASP A 655 -4.02 -30.27 5.16
CA ASP A 655 -4.64 -30.56 3.86
C ASP A 655 -3.65 -30.73 2.69
N GLY A 656 -2.45 -30.15 2.74
CA GLY A 656 -1.42 -30.29 1.69
C GLY A 656 -1.62 -29.40 0.45
N ARG A 657 -2.72 -28.65 0.31
CA ARG A 657 -3.00 -27.79 -0.86
C ARG A 657 -2.71 -26.31 -0.65
N TYR A 658 -1.95 -25.97 0.38
CA TYR A 658 -1.74 -24.62 0.84
C TYR A 658 -0.62 -23.88 0.09
N LEU A 659 -0.88 -23.47 -1.14
CA LEU A 659 0.00 -22.64 -1.96
C LEU A 659 -0.62 -21.26 -2.21
N TRP A 660 0.19 -20.19 -2.05
CA TRP A 660 -0.18 -18.84 -2.48
C TRP A 660 0.02 -18.64 -3.97
N LEU A 661 1.12 -19.19 -4.49
CA LEU A 661 1.59 -19.08 -5.87
C LEU A 661 2.33 -20.38 -6.23
N PRO A 662 2.52 -20.71 -7.52
CA PRO A 662 3.33 -21.84 -7.92
C PRO A 662 4.73 -21.80 -7.29
N GLY A 663 5.10 -22.86 -6.57
CA GLY A 663 6.37 -22.95 -5.86
C GLY A 663 6.45 -22.14 -4.55
N TYR A 664 5.41 -21.43 -4.12
CA TYR A 664 5.41 -20.64 -2.88
C TYR A 664 4.27 -21.08 -1.94
N PRO A 665 4.59 -21.95 -0.98
CA PRO A 665 3.61 -22.42 0.00
C PRO A 665 3.17 -21.31 0.96
N MET A 666 1.98 -21.50 1.55
CA MET A 666 1.55 -20.73 2.72
C MET A 666 2.42 -21.09 3.91
N ASN A 667 2.52 -20.16 4.86
CA ASN A 667 3.28 -20.42 6.08
C ASN A 667 2.64 -21.54 6.91
N PRO A 668 3.45 -22.35 7.59
CA PRO A 668 2.97 -23.33 8.56
C PRO A 668 2.16 -22.70 9.68
N GLY A 669 1.36 -23.54 10.38
CA GLY A 669 0.60 -23.12 11.54
C GLY A 669 1.50 -22.57 12.65
N GLY A 670 1.12 -21.42 13.24
CA GLY A 670 1.93 -20.76 14.23
C GLY A 670 1.17 -19.78 15.11
N LEU A 671 1.76 -19.47 16.26
CA LEU A 671 1.25 -18.49 17.20
C LEU A 671 1.74 -17.10 16.83
N HIS A 672 0.81 -16.17 16.67
CA HIS A 672 1.05 -14.75 16.43
C HIS A 672 0.60 -13.93 17.62
N PHE A 673 1.34 -12.90 17.94
CA PHE A 673 1.06 -11.97 19.01
C PHE A 673 1.30 -10.54 18.54
N GLY A 674 0.45 -9.61 18.97
CA GLY A 674 0.67 -8.19 18.72
C GLY A 674 0.09 -7.32 19.84
N ILE A 675 0.74 -6.18 20.04
CA ILE A 675 0.33 -5.16 21.01
C ILE A 675 0.49 -3.78 20.39
N SER A 676 -0.48 -2.90 20.63
CA SER A 676 -0.40 -1.49 20.24
C SER A 676 -0.81 -0.63 21.43
N TRP A 677 0.04 0.29 21.80
CA TRP A 677 -0.17 1.15 22.95
C TRP A 677 -0.13 2.62 22.57
N ASN A 678 -1.18 3.35 22.94
CA ASN A 678 -1.32 4.79 22.74
C ASN A 678 -0.97 5.53 24.04
N PHE A 679 0.00 6.42 23.96
CA PHE A 679 0.40 7.32 25.05
C PHE A 679 -0.04 8.73 24.69
N TYR A 680 -0.90 9.31 25.50
CA TYR A 680 -1.33 10.71 25.49
C TYR A 680 -1.86 11.08 26.87
N ASP A 681 -1.73 12.33 27.26
CA ASP A 681 -2.24 12.82 28.55
C ASP A 681 -3.64 13.39 28.45
#